data_84e8a937091dffca12cb73fd3f468504
#
_entry.id   84e8a937091dffca12cb73fd3f468504
#
_cell.length_a   1.000
_cell.length_b   1.000
_cell.length_c   1.000
_cell.angle_alpha   90.00
_cell.angle_beta   90.00
_cell.angle_gamma   90.00
#
_symmetry.space_group_name_H-M   'P 1'
#
loop_
_entity.id
_entity.type
_entity.pdbx_description
1 polymer ?
#
loop_
_entity_poly.entity_id
_entity_poly.type
_entity_poly.pdbx_seq_one_letter_code
_entity_poly.pdbx_strand_id
1 'polypeptide(L)'
;MAGLFFYMLTAILDSSVVINHTAAAITAEHVINIINQGVATSLAAADSILTDLSRTEEGLEALSKMDKVIYGGGPLSAQTGSIIAPRVKNLSSAIGLTENGLLHCIALRGTSHWDCLRFNTRVGYRFDEVSPGVYELVVSLRPKHRMFHPVALLFPDIEEYRTKDLYTRIPEIDNCYRYQGRRDDLIVLSNGEKINPVPLENIVASHPAVKNALFVGEHQFLPSLLIELREGYAVNNEEESREMIEKLWGIISEANLEAPRFSRVPKSLVYILRPTETFNRSGKMTVQRQLTVLKFAAQIDALYSAAGEGLLREELELSDPSDPKAIKSLAKKLYAQLLDSDEGAPIVGDDDNVFELGMDSLQVTIAVQKLKAALRAQNLNVDTSKIGPHFFYTSPSSNQLARAIDQLINGVRANDVTEVSRKGSNRQTYMQAMIDKYTAGLDVGLVPKKTRTDNLTVVLTGSTGSLGSYLLHSLIETPRIAKVICLNRTADAQKKQTAKNKQKDLFTPWESSDAQSNPVEFLAADLSKPDLGLEEETYSRLLESVDAVIHNAWKVDFNHTIESFEKGHIAGTRHLIDLSRKCTYRAPILFISSISTALNWMQKNSGQIVPESIIEDLDSPEFLGYGESKYVSERLIEAHSSSSGFTSSVMRVGQIAGPVLSTAGIWNVQEWFPSLLASSKHLGLLPNSLGTMNSISWVPVDILARVIVQLLGQTYDDEAGNGALKVYNLVNPKIVPWSALLDTVQNGLGGPGKIRIVSLTEWVEALERSAQENYGFVVESNPAIKVLGFWKIISEKSEQSIAAELLKSNGHVNGESGLRDKDQVSNLQQNKPEKRKSWLKQWRSKLLLRKDTSDKTQLATSNEPPTSDGLLKIESGLQDEFEVTNLLNYSSEASDLRAVSSDWLKIWLKQWAF
;
A
#
# COMPACT_ATOMS: atom_id res chain seq x y z
N MET A 1 27.66 30.47 8.34
CA MET A 1 28.13 29.71 9.55
C MET A 1 29.10 28.61 9.17
N ALA A 2 28.76 27.68 8.24
CA ALA A 2 29.69 26.62 7.84
C ALA A 2 31.05 27.14 7.32
N GLY A 3 31.03 28.20 6.48
CA GLY A 3 32.25 28.85 6.00
C GLY A 3 33.12 29.43 7.13
N LEU A 4 32.49 30.09 8.08
CA LEU A 4 33.20 30.68 9.21
C LEU A 4 33.91 29.61 10.08
N PHE A 5 33.21 28.51 10.37
CA PHE A 5 33.74 27.38 11.13
C PHE A 5 34.86 26.64 10.36
N PHE A 6 34.63 26.37 9.06
CA PHE A 6 35.62 25.65 8.27
C PHE A 6 36.92 26.48 8.13
N TYR A 7 36.81 27.78 7.87
CA TYR A 7 37.94 28.62 7.61
C TYR A 7 38.67 29.06 8.90
N MET A 8 37.95 29.45 9.94
CA MET A 8 38.59 29.89 11.19
C MET A 8 39.20 28.74 11.99
N LEU A 9 38.50 27.61 12.11
CA LEU A 9 39.03 26.49 12.90
C LEU A 9 40.21 25.83 12.20
N THR A 10 40.17 25.65 10.88
CA THR A 10 41.30 25.10 10.12
C THR A 10 42.52 26.02 10.21
N ALA A 11 42.35 27.33 10.12
CA ALA A 11 43.44 28.28 10.27
C ALA A 11 44.03 28.25 11.67
N ILE A 12 43.21 28.16 12.72
CA ILE A 12 43.65 28.18 14.12
C ILE A 12 44.26 26.84 14.53
N LEU A 13 43.61 25.70 14.17
CA LEU A 13 44.03 24.39 14.67
C LEU A 13 45.16 23.76 13.85
N ASP A 14 45.18 23.97 12.53
CA ASP A 14 46.16 23.35 11.61
C ASP A 14 47.29 24.32 11.21
N SER A 15 47.31 25.54 11.74
CA SER A 15 48.23 26.59 11.35
C SER A 15 48.25 26.89 9.85
N SER A 16 47.09 26.74 9.19
CA SER A 16 46.90 26.89 7.78
C SER A 16 46.53 28.33 7.42
N VAL A 17 46.98 28.81 6.28
CA VAL A 17 46.53 30.08 5.70
C VAL A 17 45.27 29.83 4.85
N VAL A 18 44.17 30.49 5.20
CA VAL A 18 42.94 30.39 4.45
C VAL A 18 42.85 31.57 3.48
N ILE A 19 42.80 31.27 2.18
CA ILE A 19 42.58 32.24 1.12
C ILE A 19 41.06 32.29 0.86
N ASN A 20 40.46 33.44 1.13
CA ASN A 20 39.04 33.66 0.85
C ASN A 20 38.88 34.75 -0.22
N HIS A 21 37.97 34.51 -1.15
CA HIS A 21 37.71 35.46 -2.24
C HIS A 21 36.73 36.55 -1.79
N THR A 22 36.97 37.80 -2.22
CA THR A 22 36.16 38.96 -1.82
C THR A 22 34.97 39.20 -2.80
N ALA A 23 34.86 38.47 -3.89
CA ALA A 23 33.72 38.60 -4.83
C ALA A 23 32.41 38.14 -4.22
N ALA A 24 31.32 38.79 -4.59
CA ALA A 24 29.98 38.45 -4.15
C ALA A 24 29.54 37.06 -4.67
N ALA A 25 30.03 36.63 -5.84
CA ALA A 25 29.85 35.30 -6.41
C ALA A 25 31.22 34.74 -6.84
N ILE A 26 31.57 33.55 -6.35
CA ILE A 26 32.77 32.83 -6.79
C ILE A 26 32.47 32.05 -8.04
N THR A 27 33.31 32.18 -9.08
CA THR A 27 33.20 31.43 -10.35
C THR A 27 34.36 30.45 -10.49
N ALA A 28 34.23 29.48 -11.40
CA ALA A 28 35.32 28.57 -11.77
C ALA A 28 36.61 29.32 -12.18
N GLU A 29 36.47 30.37 -12.95
CA GLU A 29 37.61 31.23 -13.40
C GLU A 29 38.36 31.85 -12.21
N HIS A 30 37.66 32.35 -11.20
CA HIS A 30 38.29 32.87 -10.01
C HIS A 30 39.11 31.77 -9.27
N VAL A 31 38.59 30.57 -9.21
CA VAL A 31 39.25 29.43 -8.54
C VAL A 31 40.48 29.01 -9.36
N ILE A 32 40.39 28.93 -10.68
CA ILE A 32 41.50 28.62 -11.57
C ILE A 32 42.63 29.64 -11.38
N ASN A 33 42.29 30.92 -11.37
CA ASN A 33 43.28 31.98 -11.17
C ASN A 33 44.03 31.89 -9.83
N ILE A 34 43.32 31.61 -8.75
CA ILE A 34 43.94 31.42 -7.41
C ILE A 34 44.88 30.21 -7.43
N ILE A 35 44.41 29.07 -7.96
CA ILE A 35 45.21 27.85 -8.02
C ILE A 35 46.48 28.08 -8.86
N ASN A 36 46.34 28.72 -9.99
CA ASN A 36 47.46 28.98 -10.93
C ASN A 36 48.53 29.92 -10.35
N GLN A 37 48.20 30.73 -9.34
CA GLN A 37 49.22 31.50 -8.57
C GLN A 37 50.12 30.63 -7.68
N GLY A 38 49.78 29.32 -7.51
CA GLY A 38 50.59 28.36 -6.79
C GLY A 38 50.62 28.56 -5.27
N VAL A 39 49.68 29.35 -4.71
CA VAL A 39 49.59 29.67 -3.29
C VAL A 39 48.69 28.76 -2.51
N ALA A 40 47.85 27.98 -3.17
CA ALA A 40 46.90 27.03 -2.58
C ALA A 40 47.35 25.59 -2.79
N THR A 41 47.31 24.77 -1.76
CA THR A 41 47.56 23.32 -1.82
C THR A 41 46.30 22.48 -1.71
N SER A 42 45.22 23.06 -1.19
CA SER A 42 43.94 22.38 -1.00
C SER A 42 42.78 23.29 -1.39
N LEU A 43 41.74 22.70 -1.95
CA LEU A 43 40.52 23.38 -2.32
C LEU A 43 39.33 22.80 -1.53
N ALA A 44 38.51 23.68 -0.93
CA ALA A 44 37.21 23.36 -0.43
C ALA A 44 36.16 24.18 -1.21
N ALA A 45 35.31 23.53 -1.94
CA ALA A 45 34.36 24.17 -2.84
C ALA A 45 32.96 23.55 -2.76
N ALA A 46 31.96 24.30 -3.23
CA ALA A 46 30.64 23.77 -3.48
C ALA A 46 30.68 22.79 -4.67
N ASP A 47 29.75 21.83 -4.68
CA ASP A 47 29.54 20.88 -5.78
C ASP A 47 29.36 21.57 -7.15
N SER A 48 28.64 22.70 -7.17
CA SER A 48 28.44 23.50 -8.41
C SER A 48 29.75 24.04 -8.99
N ILE A 49 30.67 24.52 -8.14
CA ILE A 49 31.97 25.04 -8.59
C ILE A 49 32.84 23.91 -9.17
N LEU A 50 32.87 22.74 -8.51
CA LEU A 50 33.58 21.57 -9.03
C LEU A 50 32.98 21.07 -10.35
N THR A 51 31.68 21.13 -10.47
CA THR A 51 30.98 20.80 -11.72
C THR A 51 31.40 21.73 -12.85
N ASP A 52 31.49 23.03 -12.58
CA ASP A 52 31.91 23.99 -13.61
C ASP A 52 33.40 23.81 -13.94
N LEU A 53 34.28 23.58 -12.99
CA LEU A 53 35.70 23.27 -13.20
C LEU A 53 35.91 22.00 -14.02
N SER A 54 35.06 20.99 -13.83
CA SER A 54 35.17 19.69 -14.53
C SER A 54 34.87 19.76 -16.03
N ARG A 55 34.27 20.86 -16.51
CA ARG A 55 33.84 21.03 -17.91
C ARG A 55 34.93 21.54 -18.85
N THR A 56 36.02 22.07 -18.32
CA THR A 56 37.11 22.61 -19.12
C THR A 56 38.41 21.88 -18.75
N GLU A 57 39.27 21.65 -19.73
CA GLU A 57 40.58 21.06 -19.51
C GLU A 57 41.43 21.94 -18.58
N GLU A 58 41.31 23.27 -18.68
CA GLU A 58 41.99 24.23 -17.83
C GLU A 58 41.55 24.07 -16.37
N GLY A 59 40.26 23.86 -16.10
CA GLY A 59 39.73 23.58 -14.75
C GLY A 59 40.25 22.27 -14.19
N LEU A 60 40.29 21.21 -15.01
CA LEU A 60 40.83 19.90 -14.60
C LEU A 60 42.33 19.97 -14.36
N GLU A 61 43.07 20.70 -15.16
CA GLU A 61 44.50 20.95 -14.96
C GLU A 61 44.75 21.74 -13.65
N ALA A 62 43.95 22.76 -13.38
CA ALA A 62 44.02 23.46 -12.11
C ALA A 62 43.74 22.53 -10.89
N LEU A 63 42.70 21.71 -10.95
CA LEU A 63 42.35 20.72 -9.91
C LEU A 63 43.49 19.71 -9.70
N SER A 64 44.19 19.28 -10.75
CA SER A 64 45.29 18.33 -10.67
C SER A 64 46.48 18.83 -9.84
N LYS A 65 46.64 20.17 -9.70
CA LYS A 65 47.67 20.81 -8.85
C LYS A 65 47.38 20.74 -7.36
N MET A 66 46.14 20.37 -6.97
CA MET A 66 45.72 20.30 -5.59
C MET A 66 46.08 18.97 -4.93
N ASP A 67 46.62 19.04 -3.72
CA ASP A 67 46.88 17.85 -2.91
C ASP A 67 45.56 17.26 -2.34
N LYS A 68 44.55 18.11 -2.12
CA LYS A 68 43.26 17.72 -1.59
C LYS A 68 42.14 18.60 -2.15
N VAL A 69 41.11 17.96 -2.63
CA VAL A 69 39.88 18.61 -3.02
C VAL A 69 38.75 18.10 -2.14
N ILE A 70 38.07 19.03 -1.46
CA ILE A 70 36.91 18.73 -0.60
C ILE A 70 35.68 19.40 -1.20
N TYR A 71 34.60 18.70 -1.28
CA TYR A 71 33.33 19.30 -1.68
C TYR A 71 32.25 19.13 -0.61
N GLY A 72 31.27 20.03 -0.61
CA GLY A 72 30.16 20.00 0.31
C GLY A 72 29.11 21.03 -0.01
N GLY A 73 27.95 20.93 0.67
CA GLY A 73 26.80 21.79 0.40
C GLY A 73 25.74 21.09 -0.41
N GLY A 74 26.13 20.17 -1.29
CA GLY A 74 25.31 19.27 -2.07
C GLY A 74 26.08 18.02 -2.49
N PRO A 75 25.44 16.97 -3.01
CA PRO A 75 26.09 15.81 -3.57
C PRO A 75 26.70 16.14 -4.93
N LEU A 76 27.96 15.75 -5.14
CA LEU A 76 28.57 15.82 -6.47
C LEU A 76 28.01 14.71 -7.36
N SER A 77 27.65 15.00 -8.62
CA SER A 77 27.11 13.98 -9.52
C SER A 77 28.15 12.88 -9.80
N ALA A 78 27.68 11.66 -10.02
CA ALA A 78 28.56 10.52 -10.33
C ALA A 78 29.42 10.81 -11.56
N GLN A 79 28.88 11.46 -12.57
CA GLN A 79 29.60 11.85 -13.78
C GLN A 79 30.72 12.85 -13.47
N THR A 80 30.41 13.94 -12.75
CA THR A 80 31.42 14.95 -12.39
C THR A 80 32.53 14.33 -11.52
N GLY A 81 32.13 13.52 -10.53
CA GLY A 81 33.10 12.86 -9.67
C GLY A 81 34.02 11.90 -10.44
N SER A 82 33.48 11.14 -11.40
CA SER A 82 34.25 10.24 -12.26
C SER A 82 35.24 10.97 -13.17
N ILE A 83 34.93 12.21 -13.58
CA ILE A 83 35.83 13.05 -14.36
C ILE A 83 36.96 13.61 -13.49
N ILE A 84 36.64 14.08 -12.28
CA ILE A 84 37.62 14.75 -11.39
C ILE A 84 38.52 13.72 -10.66
N ALA A 85 37.96 12.61 -10.19
CA ALA A 85 38.67 11.66 -9.34
C ALA A 85 39.97 11.12 -9.94
N PRO A 86 40.07 10.78 -11.23
CA PRO A 86 41.34 10.36 -11.85
C PRO A 86 42.39 11.49 -11.95
N ARG A 87 41.99 12.74 -11.84
CA ARG A 87 42.86 13.91 -12.05
C ARG A 87 43.44 14.50 -10.76
N VAL A 88 42.91 14.14 -9.59
CA VAL A 88 43.32 14.68 -8.28
C VAL A 88 43.90 13.61 -7.37
N LYS A 89 44.74 14.00 -6.44
CA LYS A 89 45.35 13.05 -5.48
C LYS A 89 44.35 12.55 -4.43
N ASN A 90 43.51 13.45 -3.91
CA ASN A 90 42.47 13.16 -2.93
C ASN A 90 41.22 13.97 -3.24
N LEU A 91 40.10 13.27 -3.38
CA LEU A 91 38.76 13.85 -3.48
C LEU A 91 37.89 13.31 -2.34
N SER A 92 37.24 14.18 -1.61
CA SER A 92 36.45 13.79 -0.45
C SER A 92 35.22 14.66 -0.24
N SER A 93 34.13 14.03 0.20
CA SER A 93 32.90 14.71 0.60
C SER A 93 32.99 15.24 2.03
N ALA A 94 32.38 16.38 2.30
CA ALA A 94 32.15 16.92 3.65
C ALA A 94 30.65 17.25 3.78
N ILE A 95 30.08 16.92 4.93
CA ILE A 95 28.68 17.16 5.23
C ILE A 95 28.53 17.97 6.53
N GLY A 96 27.56 18.86 6.53
CA GLY A 96 27.24 19.68 7.70
C GLY A 96 25.77 20.10 7.67
N LEU A 97 25.21 20.24 8.85
CA LEU A 97 23.85 20.72 9.10
C LEU A 97 23.91 22.14 9.68
N THR A 98 22.96 22.99 9.31
CA THR A 98 22.93 24.36 9.81
C THR A 98 22.82 24.41 11.33
N GLU A 99 22.06 23.51 11.91
CA GLU A 99 21.79 23.37 13.33
C GLU A 99 22.85 22.58 14.11
N ASN A 100 23.68 21.79 13.43
CA ASN A 100 24.68 20.93 14.07
C ASN A 100 26.14 21.24 13.67
N GLY A 101 26.34 22.09 12.66
CA GLY A 101 27.67 22.35 12.11
C GLY A 101 28.17 21.16 11.24
N LEU A 102 29.48 21.03 11.11
CA LEU A 102 30.11 19.91 10.42
C LEU A 102 29.91 18.61 11.19
N LEU A 103 29.54 17.55 10.46
CA LEU A 103 29.45 16.21 11.03
C LEU A 103 30.84 15.57 11.13
N HIS A 104 31.10 14.87 12.24
CA HIS A 104 32.38 14.23 12.51
C HIS A 104 32.57 12.98 11.63
N CYS A 105 33.17 13.19 10.47
CA CYS A 105 33.56 12.11 9.57
C CYS A 105 35.06 11.83 9.62
N ILE A 106 35.41 10.57 9.41
CA ILE A 106 36.79 10.11 9.29
C ILE A 106 37.18 10.24 7.82
N ALA A 107 38.24 10.96 7.53
CA ALA A 107 38.70 11.17 6.15
C ALA A 107 39.10 9.86 5.48
N LEU A 108 38.57 9.62 4.31
CA LEU A 108 39.00 8.58 3.38
C LEU A 108 40.12 9.13 2.51
N ARG A 109 41.19 8.34 2.31
CA ARG A 109 42.31 8.73 1.45
C ARG A 109 42.08 8.24 0.00
N GLY A 110 42.63 9.01 -0.95
CA GLY A 110 42.49 8.65 -2.37
C GLY A 110 41.18 9.11 -2.98
N THR A 111 40.77 8.46 -4.06
CA THR A 111 39.64 8.86 -4.87
C THR A 111 38.63 7.74 -5.13
N SER A 112 38.89 6.53 -4.62
CA SER A 112 38.02 5.37 -4.88
C SER A 112 36.63 5.49 -4.23
N HIS A 113 36.52 6.22 -3.13
CA HIS A 113 35.30 6.41 -2.36
C HIS A 113 35.03 7.90 -2.13
N TRP A 114 35.22 8.69 -3.15
CA TRP A 114 35.09 10.15 -3.10
C TRP A 114 33.68 10.62 -2.71
N ASP A 115 32.64 9.81 -3.02
CA ASP A 115 31.22 10.07 -2.79
C ASP A 115 30.73 9.53 -1.46
N CYS A 116 31.62 8.99 -0.63
CA CYS A 116 31.29 8.33 0.63
C CYS A 116 31.71 9.14 1.85
N LEU A 117 30.97 8.96 2.93
CA LEU A 117 31.21 9.55 4.22
C LEU A 117 31.43 8.45 5.26
N ARG A 118 32.57 8.39 5.88
CA ARG A 118 32.86 7.48 6.98
C ARG A 118 32.57 8.18 8.31
N PHE A 119 31.48 7.80 8.97
CA PHE A 119 31.05 8.48 10.20
C PHE A 119 31.79 7.97 11.42
N ASN A 120 32.13 8.90 12.35
CA ASN A 120 32.71 8.57 13.62
C ASN A 120 31.61 8.18 14.63
N THR A 121 31.40 6.89 14.82
CA THR A 121 30.32 6.38 15.70
C THR A 121 30.53 6.69 17.18
N ARG A 122 31.78 7.05 17.60
CA ARG A 122 32.10 7.40 19.01
C ARG A 122 31.39 8.68 19.47
N VAL A 123 31.00 9.55 18.56
CA VAL A 123 30.26 10.78 18.88
C VAL A 123 28.73 10.60 18.89
N GLY A 124 28.23 9.39 18.68
CA GLY A 124 26.80 9.07 18.83
C GLY A 124 26.01 9.10 17.55
N TYR A 125 26.60 8.87 16.38
CA TYR A 125 25.88 8.65 15.16
C TYR A 125 25.30 7.23 15.09
N ARG A 126 24.03 7.13 14.69
CA ARG A 126 23.30 5.91 14.42
C ARG A 126 22.61 6.04 13.07
N PHE A 127 22.46 4.94 12.38
CA PHE A 127 21.78 4.85 11.09
C PHE A 127 20.57 3.93 11.21
N ASP A 128 19.39 4.51 11.15
CA ASP A 128 18.13 3.78 11.23
C ASP A 128 17.65 3.47 9.82
N GLU A 129 17.40 2.20 9.53
CA GLU A 129 16.90 1.80 8.23
C GLU A 129 15.42 2.27 8.05
N VAL A 130 15.17 3.09 7.04
CA VAL A 130 13.83 3.65 6.75
C VAL A 130 13.16 2.96 5.56
N SER A 131 13.95 2.33 4.70
CA SER A 131 13.53 1.42 3.64
C SER A 131 14.69 0.49 3.30
N PRO A 132 14.48 -0.64 2.61
CA PRO A 132 15.54 -1.61 2.35
C PRO A 132 16.80 -1.00 1.77
N GLY A 133 17.90 -1.05 2.53
CA GLY A 133 19.21 -0.50 2.15
C GLY A 133 19.33 1.01 2.24
N VAL A 134 18.29 1.74 2.69
CA VAL A 134 18.31 3.19 2.87
C VAL A 134 18.17 3.53 4.36
N TYR A 135 19.09 4.33 4.86
CA TYR A 135 19.25 4.63 6.27
C TYR A 135 19.09 6.11 6.53
N GLU A 136 18.40 6.49 7.61
CA GLU A 136 18.36 7.85 8.13
C GLU A 136 19.45 8.06 9.19
N LEU A 137 20.21 9.12 9.07
CA LEU A 137 21.16 9.51 10.11
C LEU A 137 20.43 10.06 11.33
N VAL A 138 20.71 9.47 12.49
CA VAL A 138 20.22 9.90 13.79
C VAL A 138 21.40 10.28 14.68
N VAL A 139 21.32 11.46 15.26
CA VAL A 139 22.32 11.98 16.19
C VAL A 139 21.85 11.75 17.62
N SER A 140 22.59 10.94 18.39
CA SER A 140 22.30 10.72 19.80
C SER A 140 22.72 11.94 20.63
N LEU A 141 21.77 12.48 21.39
CA LEU A 141 21.97 13.60 22.30
C LEU A 141 22.01 13.15 23.78
N ARG A 142 22.27 11.88 24.05
CA ARG A 142 22.49 11.35 25.39
C ARG A 142 23.68 12.07 26.06
N PRO A 143 23.74 12.14 27.39
CA PRO A 143 24.73 12.96 28.10
C PRO A 143 26.18 12.82 27.61
N LYS A 144 26.65 11.60 27.32
CA LYS A 144 27.99 11.32 26.83
C LYS A 144 28.33 11.82 25.44
N HIS A 145 27.31 12.07 24.60
CA HIS A 145 27.47 12.49 23.21
C HIS A 145 27.11 13.97 23.00
N ARG A 146 26.32 14.51 23.91
CA ARG A 146 25.71 15.84 23.79
C ARG A 146 26.72 16.96 23.52
N MET A 147 27.91 16.86 24.12
CA MET A 147 28.96 17.84 23.94
C MET A 147 29.55 17.95 22.52
N PHE A 148 29.34 16.93 21.70
CA PHE A 148 29.81 16.90 20.30
C PHE A 148 28.84 17.52 19.32
N HIS A 149 27.63 17.88 19.74
CA HIS A 149 26.55 18.26 18.87
C HIS A 149 25.90 19.58 19.26
N PRO A 150 26.20 20.68 18.54
CA PRO A 150 25.60 21.99 18.79
C PRO A 150 24.06 22.00 18.74
N VAL A 151 23.46 21.09 18.01
CA VAL A 151 21.98 20.91 17.96
C VAL A 151 21.37 20.65 19.34
N ALA A 152 22.16 20.11 20.29
CA ALA A 152 21.75 19.90 21.66
C ALA A 152 21.50 21.21 22.45
N LEU A 153 22.07 22.32 21.99
CA LEU A 153 21.80 23.64 22.56
C LEU A 153 20.52 24.25 22.03
N LEU A 154 20.15 23.92 20.80
CA LEU A 154 18.93 24.37 20.17
C LEU A 154 17.69 23.59 20.66
N PHE A 155 17.88 22.29 20.94
CA PHE A 155 16.82 21.38 21.38
C PHE A 155 17.25 20.65 22.67
N PRO A 156 17.17 21.31 23.83
CA PRO A 156 17.70 20.78 25.08
C PRO A 156 16.94 19.56 25.61
N ASP A 157 15.68 19.39 25.23
CA ASP A 157 14.78 18.41 25.83
C ASP A 157 14.72 17.08 25.06
N ILE A 158 15.42 16.95 23.91
CA ILE A 158 15.41 15.72 23.13
C ILE A 158 16.66 14.87 23.41
N GLU A 159 16.50 13.55 23.37
CA GLU A 159 17.61 12.59 23.52
C GLU A 159 18.24 12.17 22.19
N GLU A 160 17.53 12.37 21.07
CA GLU A 160 18.01 12.11 19.73
C GLU A 160 17.50 13.15 18.74
N TYR A 161 18.32 13.46 17.75
CA TYR A 161 17.98 14.35 16.66
C TYR A 161 18.00 13.59 15.34
N ARG A 162 16.85 13.51 14.67
CA ARG A 162 16.68 12.89 13.35
C ARG A 162 16.99 13.94 12.28
N THR A 163 18.06 13.68 11.51
CA THR A 163 18.52 14.66 10.50
C THR A 163 17.64 14.71 9.27
N LYS A 164 16.85 13.67 9.04
CA LYS A 164 16.10 13.39 7.81
C LYS A 164 16.98 13.14 6.58
N ASP A 165 18.29 13.17 6.72
CA ASP A 165 19.23 12.84 5.65
C ASP A 165 19.26 11.32 5.45
N LEU A 166 19.18 10.88 4.18
CA LEU A 166 19.13 9.48 3.78
C LEU A 166 20.46 9.04 3.18
N TYR A 167 20.81 7.79 3.45
CA TYR A 167 22.09 7.21 3.06
C TYR A 167 21.94 5.75 2.63
N THR A 168 22.84 5.27 1.76
CA THR A 168 23.07 3.85 1.53
C THR A 168 24.40 3.42 2.14
N ARG A 169 24.46 2.24 2.73
CA ARG A 169 25.68 1.71 3.35
C ARG A 169 26.64 1.17 2.27
N ILE A 170 27.93 1.43 2.47
CA ILE A 170 29.01 0.82 1.69
C ILE A 170 29.54 -0.37 2.49
N PRO A 171 29.26 -1.63 2.08
CA PRO A 171 29.54 -2.81 2.90
C PRO A 171 31.03 -3.04 3.16
N GLU A 172 31.89 -2.62 2.21
CA GLU A 172 33.33 -2.87 2.20
C GLU A 172 34.09 -2.02 3.23
N ILE A 173 33.46 -0.96 3.77
CA ILE A 173 34.10 -0.03 4.70
C ILE A 173 33.20 0.19 5.91
N ASP A 174 33.72 -0.08 7.10
CA ASP A 174 32.97 0.13 8.34
C ASP A 174 32.51 1.57 8.52
N ASN A 175 31.21 1.73 8.85
CA ASN A 175 30.56 3.01 9.09
C ASN A 175 30.66 4.00 7.92
N CYS A 176 30.75 3.47 6.71
CA CYS A 176 30.82 4.25 5.49
C CYS A 176 29.46 4.25 4.75
N TYR A 177 29.03 5.44 4.37
CA TYR A 177 27.72 5.66 3.78
C TYR A 177 27.80 6.66 2.63
N ARG A 178 26.95 6.44 1.60
CA ARG A 178 26.74 7.35 0.49
C ARG A 178 25.44 8.11 0.71
N TYR A 179 25.49 9.44 0.60
CA TYR A 179 24.32 10.30 0.70
C TYR A 179 23.35 10.07 -0.45
N GLN A 180 22.05 9.99 -0.16
CA GLN A 180 20.99 9.70 -1.12
C GLN A 180 19.95 10.82 -1.25
N GLY A 181 20.00 11.82 -0.41
CA GLY A 181 19.00 12.88 -0.35
C GLY A 181 18.36 13.02 1.02
N ARG A 182 17.22 13.67 1.08
CA ARG A 182 16.49 13.89 2.34
C ARG A 182 15.15 13.15 2.34
N ARG A 183 14.71 12.74 3.51
CA ARG A 183 13.42 12.08 3.70
C ARG A 183 12.23 12.99 3.35
N ASP A 184 12.36 14.30 3.61
CA ASP A 184 11.37 15.32 3.29
C ASP A 184 11.44 15.82 1.82
N ASP A 185 12.39 15.33 1.03
CA ASP A 185 12.45 15.50 -0.43
C ASP A 185 11.81 14.32 -1.20
N LEU A 186 11.44 13.23 -0.50
CA LEU A 186 10.74 12.13 -1.14
C LEU A 186 9.39 12.60 -1.66
N ILE A 187 9.12 12.29 -2.91
CA ILE A 187 7.82 12.53 -3.55
C ILE A 187 6.92 11.34 -3.25
N VAL A 188 5.78 11.59 -2.64
CA VAL A 188 4.78 10.55 -2.38
C VAL A 188 3.69 10.66 -3.43
N LEU A 189 3.59 9.67 -4.30
CA LEU A 189 2.56 9.63 -5.34
C LEU A 189 1.18 9.30 -4.76
N SER A 190 0.13 9.59 -5.51
CA SER A 190 -1.26 9.32 -5.09
C SER A 190 -1.59 7.85 -4.80
N ASN A 191 -0.80 6.92 -5.34
CA ASN A 191 -0.88 5.48 -5.05
C ASN A 191 -0.12 5.07 -3.78
N GLY A 192 0.53 6.03 -3.07
CA GLY A 192 1.32 5.81 -1.86
C GLY A 192 2.75 5.34 -2.11
N GLU A 193 3.15 5.18 -3.37
CA GLU A 193 4.54 4.88 -3.73
C GLU A 193 5.42 6.12 -3.51
N LYS A 194 6.67 5.88 -3.08
CA LYS A 194 7.63 6.93 -2.76
C LYS A 194 8.76 6.95 -3.75
N ILE A 195 9.03 8.13 -4.30
CA ILE A 195 10.13 8.39 -5.23
C ILE A 195 11.22 9.14 -4.50
N ASN A 196 12.47 8.64 -4.57
CA ASN A 196 13.61 9.47 -4.26
C ASN A 196 14.03 10.22 -5.54
N PRO A 197 13.75 11.52 -5.66
CA PRO A 197 13.98 12.23 -6.91
C PRO A 197 15.46 12.56 -7.16
N VAL A 198 16.26 12.69 -6.11
CA VAL A 198 17.62 13.24 -6.19
C VAL A 198 18.55 12.46 -7.14
N PRO A 199 18.60 11.11 -7.11
CA PRO A 199 19.41 10.37 -8.07
C PRO A 199 18.98 10.61 -9.52
N LEU A 200 17.66 10.64 -9.77
CA LEU A 200 17.09 10.84 -11.11
C LEU A 200 17.37 12.27 -11.63
N GLU A 201 17.21 13.26 -10.77
CA GLU A 201 17.53 14.66 -11.06
C GLU A 201 19.00 14.84 -11.44
N ASN A 202 19.90 14.15 -10.75
CA ASN A 202 21.33 14.18 -11.03
C ASN A 202 21.66 13.59 -12.40
N ILE A 203 20.99 12.50 -12.81
CA ILE A 203 21.15 11.92 -14.14
C ILE A 203 20.76 12.96 -15.21
N VAL A 204 19.57 13.54 -15.10
CA VAL A 204 19.09 14.53 -16.08
C VAL A 204 19.97 15.78 -16.08
N ALA A 205 20.41 16.27 -14.89
CA ALA A 205 21.26 17.43 -14.76
C ALA A 205 22.69 17.22 -15.29
N SER A 206 23.10 15.97 -15.56
CA SER A 206 24.39 15.67 -16.19
C SER A 206 24.47 16.13 -17.64
N HIS A 207 23.34 16.30 -18.32
CA HIS A 207 23.31 16.76 -19.74
C HIS A 207 23.83 18.20 -19.86
N PRO A 208 24.70 18.51 -20.86
CA PRO A 208 25.33 19.82 -21.01
C PRO A 208 24.36 21.01 -21.09
N ALA A 209 23.19 20.83 -21.68
CA ALA A 209 22.17 21.86 -21.80
C ALA A 209 21.41 22.14 -20.51
N VAL A 210 21.42 21.20 -19.56
CA VAL A 210 20.61 21.26 -18.31
C VAL A 210 21.41 21.95 -17.22
N LYS A 211 20.83 22.97 -16.61
CA LYS A 211 21.37 23.64 -15.41
C LYS A 211 20.91 22.96 -14.16
N ASN A 212 19.59 22.66 -14.07
CA ASN A 212 18.99 21.91 -12.98
C ASN A 212 17.75 21.15 -13.50
N ALA A 213 17.48 20.03 -12.88
CA ALA A 213 16.27 19.24 -13.07
C ALA A 213 15.57 19.08 -11.72
N LEU A 214 14.25 19.10 -11.72
CA LEU A 214 13.44 18.93 -10.50
C LEU A 214 12.26 18.01 -10.80
N PHE A 215 12.28 16.82 -10.24
CA PHE A 215 11.12 15.94 -10.23
C PHE A 215 10.09 16.49 -9.24
N VAL A 216 8.85 16.56 -9.66
CA VAL A 216 7.70 16.98 -8.86
C VAL A 216 6.54 16.01 -9.11
N GLY A 217 5.52 16.02 -8.27
CA GLY A 217 4.38 15.12 -8.44
C GLY A 217 3.84 14.62 -7.11
N GLU A 218 4.05 15.38 -6.04
CA GLU A 218 3.41 15.12 -4.74
C GLU A 218 1.91 14.94 -4.95
N HIS A 219 1.37 13.79 -4.50
CA HIS A 219 -0.04 13.42 -4.65
C HIS A 219 -0.54 13.21 -6.10
N GLN A 220 0.32 13.27 -7.11
CA GLN A 220 0.00 12.97 -8.50
C GLN A 220 0.19 11.49 -8.81
N PHE A 221 -0.45 10.98 -9.87
CA PHE A 221 -0.31 9.56 -10.26
C PHE A 221 1.07 9.22 -10.82
N LEU A 222 1.68 10.18 -11.51
CA LEU A 222 3.02 10.07 -12.08
C LEU A 222 3.82 11.31 -11.70
N PRO A 223 5.13 11.21 -11.60
CA PRO A 223 5.96 12.38 -11.46
C PRO A 223 5.98 13.19 -12.75
N SER A 224 6.18 14.50 -12.64
CA SER A 224 6.56 15.39 -13.73
C SER A 224 7.96 15.93 -13.51
N LEU A 225 8.56 16.47 -14.55
CA LEU A 225 9.94 16.93 -14.57
C LEU A 225 10.01 18.39 -15.04
N LEU A 226 10.48 19.25 -14.15
CA LEU A 226 10.80 20.64 -14.49
C LEU A 226 12.29 20.73 -14.83
N ILE A 227 12.65 21.36 -15.95
CA ILE A 227 14.04 21.52 -16.41
C ILE A 227 14.38 22.99 -16.58
N GLU A 228 15.38 23.45 -15.85
CA GLU A 228 16.01 24.75 -16.06
C GLU A 228 17.23 24.57 -16.96
N LEU A 229 17.23 25.26 -18.13
CA LEU A 229 18.31 25.19 -19.07
C LEU A 229 19.44 26.22 -18.77
N ARG A 230 20.61 25.96 -19.30
CA ARG A 230 21.74 26.89 -19.23
C ARG A 230 21.61 28.00 -20.24
N GLU A 231 22.34 29.10 -20.06
CA GLU A 231 22.52 30.13 -21.03
C GLU A 231 23.05 29.53 -22.33
N GLY A 232 22.46 29.91 -23.46
CA GLY A 232 22.78 29.36 -24.78
C GLY A 232 21.87 28.22 -25.26
N TYR A 233 21.04 27.66 -24.39
CA TYR A 233 20.04 26.61 -24.71
C TYR A 233 18.60 27.07 -24.45
N ALA A 234 18.41 28.36 -24.21
CA ALA A 234 17.11 28.93 -23.87
C ALA A 234 16.03 28.64 -24.92
N VAL A 235 14.83 28.30 -24.50
CA VAL A 235 13.64 28.06 -25.34
C VAL A 235 12.59 29.13 -25.06
N ASN A 236 12.02 29.71 -26.13
CA ASN A 236 11.14 30.87 -26.00
C ASN A 236 9.65 30.54 -26.27
N ASN A 237 9.38 29.41 -26.91
CA ASN A 237 8.03 28.98 -27.31
C ASN A 237 7.85 27.47 -27.13
N GLU A 238 6.65 27.00 -27.36
CA GLU A 238 6.31 25.58 -27.12
C GLU A 238 6.90 24.64 -28.16
N GLU A 239 7.15 25.12 -29.41
CA GLU A 239 7.76 24.31 -30.45
C GLU A 239 9.23 24.04 -30.12
N GLU A 240 9.96 25.07 -29.73
CA GLU A 240 11.35 24.96 -29.26
C GLU A 240 11.45 24.08 -28.01
N SER A 241 10.44 24.15 -27.11
CA SER A 241 10.37 23.28 -25.92
C SER A 241 10.21 21.80 -26.29
N ARG A 242 9.34 21.49 -27.27
CA ARG A 242 9.15 20.10 -27.75
C ARG A 242 10.43 19.56 -28.40
N GLU A 243 11.08 20.34 -29.24
CA GLU A 243 12.36 19.97 -29.83
C GLU A 243 13.45 19.75 -28.77
N MET A 244 13.47 20.58 -27.72
CA MET A 244 14.42 20.41 -26.61
C MET A 244 14.13 19.16 -25.82
N ILE A 245 12.86 18.85 -25.57
CA ILE A 245 12.47 17.58 -24.91
C ILE A 245 12.95 16.39 -25.74
N GLU A 246 12.79 16.39 -27.04
CA GLU A 246 13.32 15.33 -27.92
C GLU A 246 14.84 15.18 -27.80
N LYS A 247 15.59 16.30 -27.79
CA LYS A 247 17.04 16.28 -27.58
C LYS A 247 17.47 15.74 -26.22
N LEU A 248 16.67 16.02 -25.18
CA LEU A 248 16.92 15.55 -23.81
C LEU A 248 16.36 14.15 -23.53
N TRP A 249 15.56 13.61 -24.46
CA TRP A 249 14.84 12.36 -24.18
C TRP A 249 15.77 11.17 -23.89
N GLY A 250 16.93 11.13 -24.50
CA GLY A 250 17.95 10.09 -24.25
C GLY A 250 18.34 10.03 -22.78
N ILE A 251 18.68 11.17 -22.17
CA ILE A 251 19.09 11.25 -20.75
C ILE A 251 17.89 11.07 -19.80
N ILE A 252 16.71 11.56 -20.20
CA ILE A 252 15.48 11.35 -19.42
C ILE A 252 15.10 9.86 -19.42
N SER A 253 15.26 9.18 -20.55
CA SER A 253 15.03 7.73 -20.65
C SER A 253 16.03 6.93 -19.79
N GLU A 254 17.30 7.36 -19.73
CA GLU A 254 18.28 6.77 -18.82
C GLU A 254 17.84 6.91 -17.36
N ALA A 255 17.40 8.09 -16.93
CA ALA A 255 16.84 8.30 -15.60
C ALA A 255 15.59 7.40 -15.36
N ASN A 256 14.72 7.27 -16.37
CA ASN A 256 13.55 6.41 -16.31
C ASN A 256 13.90 4.91 -16.20
N LEU A 257 15.00 4.44 -16.78
CA LEU A 257 15.46 3.05 -16.65
C LEU A 257 15.94 2.72 -15.23
N GLU A 258 16.63 3.68 -14.59
CA GLU A 258 17.05 3.54 -13.18
C GLU A 258 15.86 3.65 -12.20
N ALA A 259 14.76 4.21 -12.65
CA ALA A 259 13.58 4.46 -11.86
C ALA A 259 12.62 3.26 -11.85
N PRO A 260 11.98 2.91 -10.70
CA PRO A 260 10.83 2.03 -10.69
C PRO A 260 9.76 2.47 -11.70
N ARG A 261 8.97 1.53 -12.25
CA ARG A 261 7.97 1.83 -13.28
C ARG A 261 7.04 3.00 -12.90
N PHE A 262 6.57 3.02 -11.66
CA PHE A 262 5.67 4.07 -11.17
C PHE A 262 6.29 5.46 -11.04
N SER A 263 7.60 5.58 -11.10
CA SER A 263 8.34 6.84 -10.97
C SER A 263 8.90 7.36 -12.29
N ARG A 264 8.56 6.76 -13.41
CA ARG A 264 8.97 7.18 -14.74
C ARG A 264 8.17 8.39 -15.20
N VAL A 265 8.87 9.35 -15.79
CA VAL A 265 8.26 10.57 -16.33
C VAL A 265 7.96 10.38 -17.81
N PRO A 266 6.71 10.52 -18.27
CA PRO A 266 6.39 10.55 -19.70
C PRO A 266 6.75 11.90 -20.32
N LYS A 267 6.96 11.93 -21.63
CA LYS A 267 7.27 13.16 -22.38
C LYS A 267 6.25 14.28 -22.13
N SER A 268 4.98 13.94 -22.03
CA SER A 268 3.88 14.88 -21.79
C SER A 268 3.93 15.56 -20.42
N LEU A 269 4.71 15.05 -19.48
CA LEU A 269 4.89 15.61 -18.15
C LEU A 269 6.27 16.24 -17.94
N VAL A 270 6.96 16.64 -19.02
CA VAL A 270 8.20 17.40 -18.97
C VAL A 270 7.92 18.87 -19.27
N TYR A 271 8.35 19.77 -18.38
CA TYR A 271 8.25 21.21 -18.55
C TYR A 271 9.64 21.84 -18.64
N ILE A 272 9.92 22.53 -19.74
CA ILE A 272 11.15 23.32 -19.89
C ILE A 272 10.86 24.75 -19.46
N LEU A 273 11.62 25.26 -18.50
CA LEU A 273 11.49 26.63 -18.00
C LEU A 273 11.82 27.64 -19.11
N ARG A 274 11.04 28.71 -19.18
CA ARG A 274 11.31 29.85 -20.04
C ARG A 274 12.53 30.66 -19.52
N PRO A 275 13.20 31.46 -20.35
CA PRO A 275 14.37 32.24 -19.93
C PRO A 275 14.16 33.16 -18.73
N THR A 276 12.94 33.63 -18.54
CA THR A 276 12.55 34.49 -17.40
C THR A 276 12.22 33.70 -16.12
N GLU A 277 12.12 32.40 -16.25
CA GLU A 277 11.79 31.49 -15.15
C GLU A 277 13.06 30.86 -14.58
N THR A 278 13.19 30.88 -13.28
CA THR A 278 14.32 30.27 -12.56
C THR A 278 13.85 29.55 -11.32
N PHE A 279 14.54 28.49 -10.95
CA PHE A 279 14.29 27.82 -9.67
C PHE A 279 14.64 28.72 -8.49
N ASN A 280 13.91 28.60 -7.40
CA ASN A 280 14.24 29.26 -6.14
C ASN A 280 15.51 28.65 -5.54
N ARG A 281 16.44 29.50 -5.12
CA ARG A 281 17.73 29.07 -4.57
C ARG A 281 17.98 29.65 -3.20
N SER A 282 18.69 28.89 -2.39
CA SER A 282 19.25 29.36 -1.12
C SER A 282 20.42 30.32 -1.36
N GLY A 283 20.89 30.96 -0.30
CA GLY A 283 22.14 31.74 -0.36
C GLY A 283 23.39 30.93 -0.75
N LYS A 284 23.31 29.58 -0.74
CA LYS A 284 24.34 28.64 -1.20
C LYS A 284 24.13 28.19 -2.66
N MET A 285 23.20 28.81 -3.37
CA MET A 285 22.82 28.49 -4.75
C MET A 285 22.17 27.10 -4.94
N THR A 286 21.92 26.34 -3.89
CA THR A 286 21.16 25.08 -3.96
C THR A 286 19.68 25.34 -4.18
N VAL A 287 19.04 24.52 -5.00
CA VAL A 287 17.60 24.61 -5.30
C VAL A 287 16.77 24.35 -4.04
N GLN A 288 15.83 25.24 -3.74
CA GLN A 288 14.85 25.08 -2.66
C GLN A 288 13.60 24.43 -3.23
N ARG A 289 13.49 23.09 -3.14
CA ARG A 289 12.42 22.28 -3.74
C ARG A 289 11.03 22.83 -3.44
N GLN A 290 10.66 22.94 -2.18
CA GLN A 290 9.30 23.36 -1.77
C GLN A 290 8.92 24.74 -2.30
N LEU A 291 9.82 25.71 -2.21
CA LEU A 291 9.58 27.06 -2.73
C LEU A 291 9.53 27.10 -4.25
N THR A 292 10.28 26.23 -4.93
CA THR A 292 10.24 26.09 -6.38
C THR A 292 8.91 25.45 -6.82
N VAL A 293 8.47 24.39 -6.17
CA VAL A 293 7.17 23.76 -6.44
C VAL A 293 6.02 24.75 -6.25
N LEU A 294 6.02 25.51 -5.15
CA LEU A 294 5.00 26.57 -4.93
C LEU A 294 5.04 27.65 -6.01
N LYS A 295 6.22 28.07 -6.44
CA LYS A 295 6.39 29.08 -7.51
C LYS A 295 5.81 28.60 -8.85
N PHE A 296 5.97 27.31 -9.17
CA PHE A 296 5.54 26.72 -10.43
C PHE A 296 4.23 25.93 -10.31
N ALA A 297 3.46 26.09 -9.23
CA ALA A 297 2.24 25.33 -9.02
C ALA A 297 1.25 25.44 -10.19
N ALA A 298 1.05 26.65 -10.74
CA ALA A 298 0.15 26.85 -11.86
C ALA A 298 0.63 26.15 -13.16
N GLN A 299 1.94 26.15 -13.43
CA GLN A 299 2.54 25.45 -14.57
C GLN A 299 2.45 23.93 -14.39
N ILE A 300 2.68 23.43 -13.18
CA ILE A 300 2.56 22.01 -12.84
C ILE A 300 1.12 21.57 -13.04
N ASP A 301 0.13 22.32 -12.52
CA ASP A 301 -1.29 22.01 -12.68
C ASP A 301 -1.72 22.04 -14.14
N ALA A 302 -1.24 23.05 -14.92
CA ALA A 302 -1.49 23.13 -16.33
C ALA A 302 -0.87 21.95 -17.11
N LEU A 303 0.33 21.50 -16.71
CA LEU A 303 1.02 20.37 -17.31
C LEU A 303 0.23 19.07 -17.12
N TYR A 304 -0.25 18.81 -15.92
CA TYR A 304 -1.09 17.64 -15.63
C TYR A 304 -2.45 17.72 -16.32
N SER A 305 -3.06 18.90 -16.37
CA SER A 305 -4.32 19.13 -17.07
C SER A 305 -4.16 18.90 -18.59
N ALA A 306 -3.11 19.46 -19.19
CA ALA A 306 -2.81 19.28 -20.60
C ALA A 306 -2.46 17.84 -20.96
N ALA A 307 -1.72 17.13 -20.08
CA ALA A 307 -1.44 15.71 -20.26
C ALA A 307 -2.73 14.89 -20.17
N GLY A 308 -3.63 15.21 -19.25
CA GLY A 308 -4.96 14.62 -19.15
C GLY A 308 -5.79 14.85 -20.39
N GLU A 309 -5.84 16.09 -20.91
CA GLU A 309 -6.52 16.44 -22.17
C GLU A 309 -5.85 15.81 -23.39
N GLY A 310 -4.52 15.69 -23.41
CA GLY A 310 -3.77 15.05 -24.49
C GLY A 310 -4.05 13.55 -24.60
N LEU A 311 -4.12 12.86 -23.46
CA LEU A 311 -4.54 11.46 -23.38
C LEU A 311 -6.01 11.28 -23.82
N LEU A 312 -6.85 12.32 -23.68
CA LEU A 312 -8.23 12.32 -24.15
C LEU A 312 -8.33 12.64 -25.66
N ARG A 313 -7.34 13.29 -26.27
CA ARG A 313 -7.35 13.70 -27.69
C ARG A 313 -7.12 12.58 -28.69
N GLU A 314 -6.57 11.45 -28.32
CA GLU A 314 -6.66 10.25 -29.14
C GLU A 314 -8.09 9.74 -29.09
N GLU A 315 -8.89 10.20 -30.03
CA GLU A 315 -10.33 9.95 -30.10
C GLU A 315 -10.64 8.44 -30.14
N LEU A 316 -11.33 8.01 -29.10
CA LEU A 316 -12.06 6.75 -29.13
C LEU A 316 -13.41 7.03 -29.76
N GLU A 317 -13.53 6.78 -31.05
CA GLU A 317 -14.80 6.88 -31.76
C GLU A 317 -15.57 5.57 -31.67
N LEU A 318 -16.81 5.68 -31.21
CA LEU A 318 -17.80 4.62 -31.33
C LEU A 318 -18.60 4.87 -32.61
N SER A 319 -18.29 4.13 -33.68
CA SER A 319 -18.89 4.36 -34.98
C SER A 319 -20.39 4.08 -35.01
N ASP A 320 -20.86 3.07 -34.29
CA ASP A 320 -22.28 2.74 -34.15
C ASP A 320 -22.53 2.14 -32.75
N PRO A 321 -23.28 2.86 -31.88
CA PRO A 321 -23.62 2.37 -30.54
C PRO A 321 -24.53 1.14 -30.52
N SER A 322 -25.22 0.82 -31.64
CA SER A 322 -26.09 -0.33 -31.76
C SER A 322 -25.40 -1.59 -32.29
N ASP A 323 -24.22 -1.45 -32.89
CA ASP A 323 -23.45 -2.57 -33.43
C ASP A 323 -22.47 -3.16 -32.38
N PRO A 324 -22.68 -4.42 -31.97
CA PRO A 324 -21.77 -5.10 -31.05
C PRO A 324 -20.31 -5.19 -31.54
N LYS A 325 -20.08 -5.21 -32.85
CA LYS A 325 -18.74 -5.23 -33.43
C LYS A 325 -18.04 -3.88 -33.26
N ALA A 326 -18.76 -2.77 -33.41
CA ALA A 326 -18.24 -1.43 -33.18
C ALA A 326 -17.89 -1.23 -31.69
N ILE A 327 -18.74 -1.69 -30.80
CA ILE A 327 -18.50 -1.66 -29.34
C ILE A 327 -17.26 -2.52 -28.97
N LYS A 328 -17.13 -3.71 -29.56
CA LYS A 328 -15.96 -4.56 -29.35
C LYS A 328 -14.67 -3.92 -29.89
N SER A 329 -14.73 -3.27 -31.05
CA SER A 329 -13.59 -2.54 -31.62
C SER A 329 -13.15 -1.38 -30.70
N LEU A 330 -14.12 -0.62 -30.16
CA LEU A 330 -13.87 0.42 -29.16
C LEU A 330 -13.15 -0.14 -27.92
N ALA A 331 -13.65 -1.22 -27.34
CA ALA A 331 -13.06 -1.84 -26.15
C ALA A 331 -11.63 -2.32 -26.40
N LYS A 332 -11.38 -2.96 -27.55
CA LYS A 332 -10.06 -3.44 -27.95
C LYS A 332 -9.09 -2.29 -28.19
N LYS A 333 -9.53 -1.24 -28.88
CA LYS A 333 -8.72 -0.02 -29.14
C LYS A 333 -8.37 0.68 -27.83
N LEU A 334 -9.32 0.78 -26.89
CA LEU A 334 -9.07 1.39 -25.59
C LEU A 334 -7.99 0.64 -24.81
N TYR A 335 -8.07 -0.67 -24.69
CA TYR A 335 -7.06 -1.45 -23.99
C TYR A 335 -5.70 -1.46 -24.70
N ALA A 336 -5.68 -1.53 -26.03
CA ALA A 336 -4.44 -1.43 -26.80
C ALA A 336 -3.72 -0.09 -26.59
N GLN A 337 -4.45 1.02 -26.64
CA GLN A 337 -3.89 2.36 -26.38
C GLN A 337 -3.33 2.51 -24.95
N LEU A 338 -3.93 1.85 -23.97
CA LEU A 338 -3.49 1.95 -22.57
C LEU A 338 -2.29 1.06 -22.26
N LEU A 339 -2.12 -0.03 -23.01
CA LEU A 339 -1.01 -0.97 -22.87
C LEU A 339 0.16 -0.65 -23.81
N ASP A 340 -0.02 0.34 -24.70
CA ASP A 340 1.05 0.79 -25.60
C ASP A 340 2.21 1.38 -24.79
N SER A 341 3.38 0.81 -24.95
CA SER A 341 4.62 1.26 -24.32
C SER A 341 5.63 1.61 -25.41
N ASP A 342 6.64 2.40 -25.06
CA ASP A 342 7.75 2.77 -25.96
C ASP A 342 8.48 1.56 -26.58
N GLU A 343 8.24 0.35 -26.07
CA GLU A 343 8.76 -0.92 -26.59
C GLU A 343 7.82 -1.60 -27.62
N GLY A 344 6.68 -0.98 -27.96
CA GLY A 344 5.64 -1.49 -28.84
C GLY A 344 4.43 -2.08 -28.08
N ALA A 345 3.24 -1.86 -28.64
CA ALA A 345 2.01 -2.35 -28.04
C ALA A 345 1.98 -3.90 -28.02
N PRO A 346 1.74 -4.55 -26.89
CA PRO A 346 1.45 -5.98 -26.88
C PRO A 346 0.19 -6.24 -27.72
N ILE A 347 0.19 -7.31 -28.49
CA ILE A 347 -1.02 -7.76 -29.21
C ILE A 347 -2.00 -8.22 -28.13
N VAL A 348 -3.03 -7.41 -27.85
CA VAL A 348 -4.08 -7.75 -26.90
C VAL A 348 -5.08 -8.67 -27.57
N GLY A 349 -5.14 -9.92 -27.14
CA GLY A 349 -6.17 -10.87 -27.52
C GLY A 349 -7.54 -10.47 -26.97
N ASP A 350 -8.61 -10.97 -27.60
CA ASP A 350 -9.97 -10.59 -27.25
C ASP A 350 -10.38 -11.04 -25.83
N ASP A 351 -9.78 -12.11 -25.34
CA ASP A 351 -10.04 -12.70 -24.02
C ASP A 351 -8.86 -12.57 -23.05
N ASP A 352 -7.78 -11.90 -23.47
CA ASP A 352 -6.61 -11.65 -22.60
C ASP A 352 -6.97 -10.75 -21.44
N ASN A 353 -6.46 -11.10 -20.25
CA ASN A 353 -6.61 -10.28 -19.06
C ASN A 353 -5.58 -9.14 -19.08
N VAL A 354 -6.05 -7.91 -19.34
CA VAL A 354 -5.20 -6.72 -19.46
C VAL A 354 -4.38 -6.43 -18.20
N PHE A 355 -4.84 -6.85 -17.03
CA PHE A 355 -4.08 -6.70 -15.77
C PHE A 355 -2.90 -7.66 -15.67
N GLU A 356 -2.99 -8.84 -16.28
CA GLU A 356 -1.86 -9.77 -16.43
C GLU A 356 -0.84 -9.25 -17.45
N LEU A 357 -1.33 -8.50 -18.46
CA LEU A 357 -0.48 -7.82 -19.45
C LEU A 357 0.18 -6.54 -18.91
N GLY A 358 -0.14 -6.15 -17.68
CA GLY A 358 0.53 -5.06 -16.97
C GLY A 358 -0.27 -3.76 -16.84
N MET A 359 -1.58 -3.77 -17.14
CA MET A 359 -2.46 -2.62 -16.87
C MET A 359 -2.49 -2.31 -15.37
N ASP A 360 -2.23 -1.05 -15.02
CA ASP A 360 -2.21 -0.57 -13.66
C ASP A 360 -3.41 0.33 -13.30
N SER A 361 -3.48 0.76 -12.04
CA SER A 361 -4.58 1.58 -11.52
C SER A 361 -4.68 2.96 -12.20
N LEU A 362 -3.57 3.50 -12.70
CA LEU A 362 -3.55 4.77 -13.44
C LEU A 362 -4.21 4.58 -14.79
N GLN A 363 -3.82 3.53 -15.52
CA GLN A 363 -4.39 3.20 -16.82
C GLN A 363 -5.89 2.93 -16.70
N VAL A 364 -6.35 2.33 -15.59
CA VAL A 364 -7.78 2.20 -15.28
C VAL A 364 -8.45 3.57 -15.13
N THR A 365 -7.82 4.51 -14.45
CA THR A 365 -8.38 5.87 -14.29
C THR A 365 -8.50 6.60 -15.62
N ILE A 366 -7.48 6.47 -16.48
CA ILE A 366 -7.49 7.00 -17.85
C ILE A 366 -8.58 6.33 -18.68
N ALA A 367 -8.72 5.00 -18.57
CA ALA A 367 -9.76 4.23 -19.23
C ALA A 367 -11.17 4.74 -18.88
N VAL A 368 -11.43 5.02 -17.60
CA VAL A 368 -12.69 5.60 -17.13
C VAL A 368 -12.98 6.92 -17.82
N GLN A 369 -12.00 7.81 -17.90
CA GLN A 369 -12.16 9.14 -18.52
C GLN A 369 -12.36 9.03 -20.02
N LYS A 370 -11.52 8.25 -20.74
CA LYS A 370 -11.63 8.02 -22.18
C LYS A 370 -12.98 7.43 -22.56
N LEU A 371 -13.45 6.41 -21.85
CA LEU A 371 -14.73 5.79 -22.11
C LEU A 371 -15.89 6.77 -21.86
N LYS A 372 -15.87 7.52 -20.76
CA LYS A 372 -16.88 8.56 -20.49
C LYS A 372 -16.90 9.64 -21.58
N ALA A 373 -15.75 10.08 -22.06
CA ALA A 373 -15.62 11.06 -23.14
C ALA A 373 -16.20 10.49 -24.45
N ALA A 374 -15.84 9.27 -24.84
CA ALA A 374 -16.32 8.61 -26.04
C ALA A 374 -17.85 8.45 -26.05
N LEU A 375 -18.45 8.07 -24.93
CA LEU A 375 -19.90 7.93 -24.82
C LEU A 375 -20.66 9.26 -24.80
N ARG A 376 -20.07 10.29 -24.17
CA ARG A 376 -20.64 11.65 -24.21
C ARG A 376 -20.62 12.26 -25.59
N ALA A 377 -19.56 12.04 -26.37
CA ALA A 377 -19.43 12.54 -27.74
C ALA A 377 -20.57 12.02 -28.66
N GLN A 378 -21.13 10.86 -28.36
CA GLN A 378 -22.24 10.27 -29.08
C GLN A 378 -23.64 10.79 -28.66
N ASN A 379 -23.70 11.73 -27.74
CA ASN A 379 -24.96 12.24 -27.14
C ASN A 379 -25.92 11.14 -26.63
N LEU A 380 -25.35 10.01 -26.20
CA LEU A 380 -26.10 8.91 -25.68
C LEU A 380 -26.65 9.23 -24.29
N ASN A 381 -27.93 8.95 -24.06
CA ASN A 381 -28.53 9.09 -22.72
C ASN A 381 -28.11 7.92 -21.81
N VAL A 382 -26.82 7.87 -21.52
CA VAL A 382 -26.20 6.80 -20.72
C VAL A 382 -25.83 7.35 -19.35
N ASP A 383 -26.16 6.61 -18.31
CA ASP A 383 -25.74 6.94 -16.96
C ASP A 383 -24.22 6.71 -16.78
N THR A 384 -23.42 7.72 -17.11
CA THR A 384 -21.97 7.66 -17.01
C THR A 384 -21.46 7.58 -15.55
N SER A 385 -22.32 7.71 -14.55
CA SER A 385 -21.93 7.54 -13.13
C SER A 385 -21.57 6.08 -12.81
N LYS A 386 -22.08 5.13 -13.59
CA LYS A 386 -21.78 3.69 -13.49
C LYS A 386 -20.41 3.31 -14.02
N ILE A 387 -19.76 4.20 -14.81
CA ILE A 387 -18.42 3.97 -15.32
C ILE A 387 -17.43 4.48 -14.28
N GLY A 388 -16.95 3.57 -13.46
CA GLY A 388 -15.89 3.82 -12.48
C GLY A 388 -14.77 2.79 -12.63
N PRO A 389 -13.72 2.83 -11.79
CA PRO A 389 -12.64 1.85 -11.82
C PRO A 389 -13.15 0.40 -11.73
N HIS A 390 -14.17 0.14 -10.92
CA HIS A 390 -14.78 -1.18 -10.78
C HIS A 390 -15.33 -1.73 -12.10
N PHE A 391 -15.84 -0.88 -12.99
CA PHE A 391 -16.32 -1.26 -14.32
C PHE A 391 -15.24 -1.94 -15.17
N PHE A 392 -14.00 -1.48 -15.07
CA PHE A 392 -12.84 -2.05 -15.75
C PHE A 392 -12.29 -3.29 -15.03
N TYR A 393 -12.21 -3.26 -13.71
CA TYR A 393 -11.75 -4.42 -12.94
C TYR A 393 -12.65 -5.65 -13.12
N THR A 394 -13.97 -5.44 -13.32
CA THR A 394 -14.93 -6.51 -13.60
C THR A 394 -14.99 -6.90 -15.08
N SER A 395 -14.29 -6.18 -15.95
CA SER A 395 -14.27 -6.40 -17.40
C SER A 395 -12.84 -6.48 -17.93
N PRO A 396 -11.97 -7.38 -17.40
CA PRO A 396 -10.54 -7.39 -17.66
C PRO A 396 -10.14 -7.81 -19.07
N SER A 397 -11.07 -8.16 -19.96
CA SER A 397 -10.77 -8.46 -21.36
C SER A 397 -11.59 -7.59 -22.31
N SER A 398 -11.13 -7.47 -23.57
CA SER A 398 -11.84 -6.69 -24.59
C SER A 398 -13.27 -7.19 -24.82
N ASN A 399 -13.49 -8.52 -24.78
CA ASN A 399 -14.81 -9.12 -24.89
C ASN A 399 -15.72 -8.79 -23.70
N GLN A 400 -15.18 -8.82 -22.48
CA GLN A 400 -15.95 -8.50 -21.27
C GLN A 400 -16.28 -7.00 -21.21
N LEU A 401 -15.32 -6.14 -21.54
CA LEU A 401 -15.55 -4.70 -21.59
C LEU A 401 -16.59 -4.34 -22.65
N ALA A 402 -16.52 -4.95 -23.84
CA ALA A 402 -17.50 -4.73 -24.91
C ALA A 402 -18.92 -5.08 -24.45
N ARG A 403 -19.10 -6.23 -23.79
CA ARG A 403 -20.41 -6.62 -23.24
C ARG A 403 -20.90 -5.64 -22.18
N ALA A 404 -20.03 -5.19 -21.29
CA ALA A 404 -20.38 -4.23 -20.25
C ALA A 404 -20.80 -2.88 -20.85
N ILE A 405 -20.11 -2.41 -21.89
CA ILE A 405 -20.48 -1.19 -22.63
C ILE A 405 -21.81 -1.38 -23.36
N ASP A 406 -22.03 -2.50 -24.05
CA ASP A 406 -23.29 -2.80 -24.75
C ASP A 406 -24.48 -2.81 -23.78
N GLN A 407 -24.34 -3.44 -22.62
CA GLN A 407 -25.36 -3.42 -21.56
C GLN A 407 -25.64 -2.02 -21.02
N LEU A 408 -24.61 -1.18 -20.95
CA LEU A 408 -24.74 0.20 -20.48
C LEU A 408 -25.48 1.09 -21.49
N ILE A 409 -25.26 0.89 -22.79
CA ILE A 409 -25.84 1.66 -23.90
C ILE A 409 -27.23 1.16 -24.26
N ASN A 410 -27.35 -0.12 -24.54
CA ASN A 410 -28.53 -0.72 -25.15
C ASN A 410 -29.47 -1.37 -24.13
N GLY A 411 -29.10 -1.37 -22.84
CA GLY A 411 -29.81 -2.06 -21.78
C GLY A 411 -29.67 -3.58 -21.91
N VAL A 412 -30.27 -4.29 -20.98
CA VAL A 412 -30.30 -5.77 -21.03
C VAL A 412 -31.32 -6.16 -22.12
N ARG A 413 -30.85 -6.67 -23.25
CA ARG A 413 -31.74 -7.16 -24.33
C ARG A 413 -32.59 -8.30 -23.81
N ALA A 414 -33.80 -8.52 -24.38
CA ALA A 414 -34.74 -9.55 -23.91
C ALA A 414 -34.15 -10.97 -23.89
N ASN A 415 -33.12 -11.24 -24.70
CA ASN A 415 -32.32 -12.47 -24.62
C ASN A 415 -31.37 -12.52 -23.42
N ASP A 416 -31.02 -11.36 -22.79
CA ASP A 416 -30.14 -11.26 -21.66
C ASP A 416 -30.86 -11.35 -20.29
N VAL A 417 -32.20 -11.20 -20.26
CA VAL A 417 -33.02 -11.43 -19.05
C VAL A 417 -32.91 -12.88 -18.60
N THR A 418 -32.77 -13.80 -19.57
CA THR A 418 -32.37 -15.20 -19.30
C THR A 418 -30.90 -15.30 -18.80
N GLU A 419 -30.03 -14.35 -19.12
CA GLU A 419 -28.62 -14.31 -18.63
C GLU A 419 -28.46 -13.70 -17.24
N VAL A 420 -29.31 -12.79 -16.78
CA VAL A 420 -29.26 -12.28 -15.39
C VAL A 420 -29.72 -13.37 -14.40
N SER A 421 -30.73 -14.14 -14.77
CA SER A 421 -31.08 -15.39 -14.05
C SER A 421 -30.02 -16.50 -14.27
N ARG A 422 -29.33 -16.50 -15.42
CA ARG A 422 -28.17 -17.35 -15.71
C ARG A 422 -26.88 -16.88 -15.07
N LYS A 423 -26.70 -15.59 -14.69
CA LYS A 423 -25.46 -15.12 -13.98
C LYS A 423 -25.34 -15.73 -12.59
N GLY A 424 -26.43 -15.89 -11.85
CA GLY A 424 -26.42 -16.66 -10.60
C GLY A 424 -26.11 -18.14 -10.86
N SER A 425 -26.78 -18.75 -11.82
CA SER A 425 -26.58 -20.14 -12.25
C SER A 425 -25.23 -20.37 -12.91
N ASN A 426 -24.72 -19.39 -13.67
CA ASN A 426 -23.41 -19.47 -14.34
C ASN A 426 -22.26 -19.37 -13.34
N ARG A 427 -22.39 -18.53 -12.30
CA ARG A 427 -21.40 -18.38 -11.21
C ARG A 427 -21.26 -19.68 -10.40
N GLN A 428 -22.36 -20.24 -9.95
CA GLN A 428 -22.37 -21.51 -9.23
C GLN A 428 -21.79 -22.64 -10.09
N THR A 429 -22.22 -22.73 -11.36
CA THR A 429 -21.72 -23.71 -12.33
C THR A 429 -20.21 -23.55 -12.54
N TYR A 430 -19.70 -22.31 -12.57
CA TYR A 430 -18.28 -22.05 -12.75
C TYR A 430 -17.46 -22.44 -11.51
N MET A 431 -17.93 -22.09 -10.29
CA MET A 431 -17.30 -22.54 -9.06
C MET A 431 -17.30 -24.06 -8.93
N GLN A 432 -18.45 -24.71 -9.25
CA GLN A 432 -18.54 -26.16 -9.22
C GLN A 432 -17.58 -26.80 -10.23
N ALA A 433 -17.51 -26.28 -11.45
CA ALA A 433 -16.57 -26.76 -12.46
C ALA A 433 -15.09 -26.63 -12.01
N MET A 434 -14.74 -25.55 -11.29
CA MET A 434 -13.41 -25.42 -10.67
C MET A 434 -13.19 -26.44 -9.56
N ILE A 435 -14.17 -26.65 -8.69
CA ILE A 435 -14.11 -27.69 -7.65
C ILE A 435 -13.87 -29.05 -8.31
N ASP A 436 -14.70 -29.44 -9.28
CA ASP A 436 -14.59 -30.72 -9.99
C ASP A 436 -13.23 -30.89 -10.68
N LYS A 437 -12.78 -29.82 -11.36
CA LYS A 437 -11.49 -29.81 -12.06
C LYS A 437 -10.32 -30.06 -11.10
N TYR A 438 -10.29 -29.37 -9.98
CA TYR A 438 -9.14 -29.37 -9.07
C TYR A 438 -9.23 -30.40 -7.96
N THR A 439 -10.37 -31.07 -7.77
CA THR A 439 -10.50 -32.25 -6.91
C THR A 439 -10.30 -33.56 -7.66
N ALA A 440 -10.33 -33.54 -9.01
CA ALA A 440 -10.12 -34.73 -9.82
C ALA A 440 -8.82 -35.46 -9.43
N GLY A 441 -8.93 -36.80 -9.21
CA GLY A 441 -7.81 -37.65 -8.81
C GLY A 441 -7.39 -37.59 -7.33
N LEU A 442 -8.16 -36.86 -6.49
CA LEU A 442 -7.94 -36.88 -5.03
C LEU A 442 -8.64 -38.05 -4.30
N ASP A 443 -9.51 -38.77 -4.96
CA ASP A 443 -10.25 -39.93 -4.48
C ASP A 443 -9.39 -41.21 -4.34
N VAL A 444 -8.19 -41.20 -4.86
CA VAL A 444 -7.25 -42.32 -4.73
C VAL A 444 -6.64 -42.30 -3.32
N GLY A 445 -6.92 -43.32 -2.54
CA GLY A 445 -6.39 -43.50 -1.19
C GLY A 445 -4.87 -43.50 -1.14
N LEU A 446 -4.30 -42.87 -0.13
CA LEU A 446 -2.85 -42.82 0.06
C LEU A 446 -2.39 -43.94 0.96
N VAL A 447 -1.10 -44.37 0.76
CA VAL A 447 -0.39 -45.24 1.69
C VAL A 447 -0.25 -44.55 3.06
N PRO A 448 -0.46 -45.24 4.18
CA PRO A 448 -0.22 -44.68 5.50
C PRO A 448 1.18 -44.08 5.61
N LYS A 449 1.28 -42.86 6.09
CA LYS A 449 2.52 -42.09 6.18
C LYS A 449 3.07 -42.07 7.61
N LYS A 450 4.40 -41.96 7.72
CA LYS A 450 5.07 -41.75 8.99
C LYS A 450 4.75 -40.36 9.57
N THR A 451 4.76 -40.24 10.89
CA THR A 451 4.63 -39.00 11.64
C THR A 451 5.91 -38.73 12.41
N ARG A 452 6.40 -37.49 12.42
CA ARG A 452 7.47 -37.04 13.32
C ARG A 452 6.82 -36.45 14.58
N THR A 453 7.42 -36.65 15.73
CA THR A 453 6.95 -36.05 16.99
C THR A 453 7.60 -34.69 17.26
N ASP A 454 8.85 -34.52 16.85
CA ASP A 454 9.68 -33.33 17.09
C ASP A 454 10.50 -32.99 15.86
N ASN A 455 11.15 -31.83 15.88
CA ASN A 455 11.98 -31.32 14.80
C ASN A 455 11.22 -31.19 13.47
N LEU A 456 10.02 -30.62 13.54
CA LEU A 456 9.14 -30.47 12.39
C LEU A 456 9.67 -29.48 11.40
N THR A 457 9.50 -29.79 10.11
CA THR A 457 9.73 -28.87 9.00
C THR A 457 8.42 -28.36 8.46
N VAL A 458 8.19 -27.05 8.54
CA VAL A 458 6.93 -26.40 8.12
C VAL A 458 7.17 -25.57 6.86
N VAL A 459 6.37 -25.78 5.83
CA VAL A 459 6.31 -24.90 4.66
C VAL A 459 5.34 -23.74 4.97
N LEU A 460 5.80 -22.51 4.81
CA LEU A 460 5.00 -21.31 4.91
C LEU A 460 4.97 -20.57 3.57
N THR A 461 3.79 -20.42 2.98
CA THR A 461 3.64 -19.58 1.79
C THR A 461 3.32 -18.13 2.18
N GLY A 462 3.88 -17.15 1.47
CA GLY A 462 3.58 -15.74 1.70
C GLY A 462 4.09 -15.17 3.02
N SER A 463 5.26 -15.61 3.47
CA SER A 463 5.91 -15.14 4.72
C SER A 463 6.13 -13.62 4.74
N THR A 464 6.39 -12.99 3.60
CA THR A 464 6.60 -11.54 3.46
C THR A 464 5.32 -10.70 3.57
N GLY A 465 4.15 -11.33 3.72
CA GLY A 465 2.86 -10.64 3.97
C GLY A 465 2.74 -10.04 5.37
N SER A 466 1.61 -9.34 5.64
CA SER A 466 1.33 -8.79 6.98
C SER A 466 1.25 -9.90 8.03
N LEU A 467 0.30 -10.81 7.88
CA LEU A 467 0.15 -11.98 8.75
C LEU A 467 1.35 -12.93 8.64
N GLY A 468 1.88 -13.14 7.43
CA GLY A 468 2.97 -14.09 7.19
C GLY A 468 4.25 -13.79 7.98
N SER A 469 4.58 -12.51 8.23
CA SER A 469 5.75 -12.14 9.05
C SER A 469 5.58 -12.55 10.52
N TYR A 470 4.38 -12.40 11.07
CA TYR A 470 4.07 -12.82 12.44
C TYR A 470 3.95 -14.34 12.56
N LEU A 471 3.40 -15.02 11.52
CA LEU A 471 3.41 -16.48 11.46
C LEU A 471 4.84 -17.03 11.46
N LEU A 472 5.72 -16.48 10.63
CA LEU A 472 7.12 -16.88 10.60
C LEU A 472 7.79 -16.71 11.97
N HIS A 473 7.56 -15.57 12.62
CA HIS A 473 8.08 -15.30 13.98
C HIS A 473 7.57 -16.34 15.00
N SER A 474 6.26 -16.57 15.05
CA SER A 474 5.67 -17.53 15.98
C SER A 474 6.12 -18.98 15.71
N LEU A 475 6.34 -19.36 14.45
CA LEU A 475 6.87 -20.68 14.10
C LEU A 475 8.31 -20.86 14.59
N ILE A 476 9.17 -19.84 14.45
CA ILE A 476 10.55 -19.88 14.92
C ILE A 476 10.62 -19.99 16.45
N GLU A 477 9.69 -19.35 17.17
CA GLU A 477 9.62 -19.40 18.63
C GLU A 477 9.06 -20.74 19.15
N THR A 478 8.51 -21.58 18.30
CA THR A 478 7.89 -22.85 18.70
C THR A 478 8.95 -23.95 18.76
N PRO A 479 9.29 -24.49 19.95
CA PRO A 479 10.44 -25.41 20.12
C PRO A 479 10.34 -26.70 19.31
N ARG A 480 9.12 -27.14 18.98
CA ARG A 480 8.86 -28.36 18.20
C ARG A 480 9.19 -28.18 16.70
N ILE A 481 9.32 -26.93 16.23
CA ILE A 481 9.59 -26.63 14.83
C ILE A 481 11.07 -26.36 14.65
N ALA A 482 11.77 -27.25 13.96
CA ALA A 482 13.19 -27.14 13.72
C ALA A 482 13.48 -26.30 12.46
N LYS A 483 12.56 -26.31 11.48
CA LYS A 483 12.79 -25.61 10.21
C LYS A 483 11.49 -25.03 9.63
N VAL A 484 11.60 -23.80 9.11
CA VAL A 484 10.54 -23.15 8.32
C VAL A 484 11.06 -22.89 6.92
N ILE A 485 10.38 -23.41 5.91
CA ILE A 485 10.69 -23.20 4.49
C ILE A 485 9.67 -22.21 3.94
N CYS A 486 10.14 -20.98 3.65
CA CYS A 486 9.32 -19.89 3.16
C CYS A 486 9.26 -19.90 1.63
N LEU A 487 8.08 -20.21 1.06
CA LEU A 487 7.85 -20.14 -0.38
C LEU A 487 7.30 -18.76 -0.75
N ASN A 488 8.05 -18.00 -1.53
CA ASN A 488 7.70 -16.64 -1.96
C ASN A 488 7.95 -16.46 -3.45
N ARG A 489 7.22 -15.54 -4.10
CA ARG A 489 7.29 -15.33 -5.57
C ARG A 489 8.62 -14.79 -6.09
N THR A 490 9.42 -14.12 -5.26
CA THR A 490 10.62 -13.40 -5.70
C THR A 490 11.87 -13.90 -4.97
N ALA A 491 12.98 -13.94 -5.69
CA ALA A 491 14.27 -14.39 -5.14
C ALA A 491 14.81 -13.49 -4.01
N ASP A 492 14.39 -12.23 -3.95
CA ASP A 492 14.78 -11.27 -2.90
C ASP A 492 13.89 -11.36 -1.63
N ALA A 493 13.12 -12.44 -1.49
CA ALA A 493 12.19 -12.62 -0.37
C ALA A 493 12.86 -12.53 1.00
N GLN A 494 14.06 -13.08 1.17
CA GLN A 494 14.83 -12.99 2.41
C GLN A 494 15.14 -11.53 2.77
N LYS A 495 15.61 -10.72 1.80
CA LYS A 495 15.88 -9.28 2.00
C LYS A 495 14.62 -8.52 2.39
N LYS A 496 13.51 -8.77 1.69
CA LYS A 496 12.20 -8.18 2.00
C LYS A 496 11.70 -8.58 3.38
N GLN A 497 11.88 -9.85 3.76
CA GLN A 497 11.49 -10.36 5.07
C GLN A 497 12.28 -9.69 6.19
N THR A 498 13.60 -9.59 6.03
CA THR A 498 14.49 -8.92 6.97
C THR A 498 14.04 -7.47 7.24
N ALA A 499 13.80 -6.70 6.17
CA ALA A 499 13.35 -5.32 6.29
C ALA A 499 12.02 -5.20 7.05
N LYS A 500 11.05 -6.08 6.73
CA LYS A 500 9.74 -6.09 7.39
C LYS A 500 9.82 -6.52 8.85
N ASN A 501 10.63 -7.53 9.16
CA ASN A 501 10.80 -7.99 10.53
C ASN A 501 11.45 -6.92 11.40
N LYS A 502 12.49 -6.23 10.90
CA LYS A 502 13.11 -5.09 11.60
C LYS A 502 12.12 -3.95 11.88
N GLN A 503 11.27 -3.62 10.89
CA GLN A 503 10.23 -2.60 11.06
C GLN A 503 9.21 -2.97 12.13
N LYS A 504 8.95 -4.28 12.33
CA LYS A 504 7.98 -4.83 13.27
C LYS A 504 8.59 -5.27 14.59
N ASP A 505 9.89 -5.10 14.78
CA ASP A 505 10.67 -5.61 15.91
C ASP A 505 10.51 -7.13 16.08
N LEU A 506 10.53 -7.86 14.95
CA LEU A 506 10.47 -9.31 14.91
C LEU A 506 11.85 -9.90 14.70
N PHE A 507 12.04 -11.12 15.19
CA PHE A 507 13.32 -11.82 15.15
C PHE A 507 13.77 -12.16 13.72
N THR A 508 15.09 -12.05 13.44
CA THR A 508 15.71 -12.34 12.14
C THR A 508 16.90 -13.30 12.29
N PRO A 509 16.68 -14.60 12.65
CA PRO A 509 17.75 -15.54 12.95
C PRO A 509 18.69 -15.81 11.78
N TRP A 510 18.23 -15.62 10.55
CA TRP A 510 19.03 -15.81 9.34
C TRP A 510 20.08 -14.71 9.11
N GLU A 511 20.14 -13.66 9.92
CA GLU A 511 21.21 -12.65 9.92
C GLU A 511 22.34 -12.97 10.91
N SER A 512 22.19 -14.02 11.69
CA SER A 512 23.25 -14.50 12.59
C SER A 512 24.43 -15.07 11.79
N SER A 513 25.64 -14.86 12.28
CA SER A 513 26.87 -15.38 11.66
C SER A 513 27.00 -16.92 11.75
N ASP A 514 26.14 -17.56 12.55
CA ASP A 514 26.14 -19.01 12.71
C ASP A 514 25.17 -19.67 11.70
N ALA A 515 25.68 -19.91 10.51
CA ALA A 515 24.89 -20.49 9.40
C ALA A 515 24.37 -21.90 9.72
N GLN A 516 24.94 -22.63 10.68
CA GLN A 516 24.51 -23.99 11.04
C GLN A 516 23.24 -24.00 11.91
N SER A 517 22.90 -22.88 12.54
CA SER A 517 21.73 -22.75 13.41
C SER A 517 20.52 -22.02 12.78
N ASN A 518 20.56 -21.72 11.47
CA ASN A 518 19.47 -20.99 10.83
C ASN A 518 18.23 -21.88 10.62
N PRO A 519 17.12 -21.62 11.33
CA PRO A 519 15.90 -22.40 11.22
C PRO A 519 15.04 -22.02 10.01
N VAL A 520 15.46 -21.06 9.17
CA VAL A 520 14.63 -20.52 8.09
C VAL A 520 15.33 -20.63 6.73
N GLU A 521 14.61 -21.14 5.76
CA GLU A 521 15.04 -21.22 4.36
C GLU A 521 14.06 -20.44 3.48
N PHE A 522 14.55 -19.58 2.56
CA PHE A 522 13.73 -18.85 1.60
C PHE A 522 13.92 -19.41 0.20
N LEU A 523 12.82 -19.83 -0.43
CA LEU A 523 12.79 -20.34 -1.79
C LEU A 523 11.91 -19.45 -2.66
N ALA A 524 12.41 -19.14 -3.87
CA ALA A 524 11.59 -18.52 -4.91
C ALA A 524 10.70 -19.60 -5.53
N ALA A 525 9.38 -19.43 -5.45
CA ALA A 525 8.42 -20.43 -5.89
C ALA A 525 7.28 -19.80 -6.69
N ASP A 526 6.83 -20.52 -7.70
CA ASP A 526 5.67 -20.18 -8.53
C ASP A 526 4.57 -21.23 -8.32
N LEU A 527 3.61 -20.92 -7.46
CA LEU A 527 2.54 -21.83 -7.12
C LEU A 527 1.63 -22.18 -8.32
N SER A 528 1.70 -21.45 -9.43
CA SER A 528 0.95 -21.78 -10.64
C SER A 528 1.47 -23.03 -11.36
N LYS A 529 2.66 -23.51 -11.00
CA LYS A 529 3.31 -24.68 -11.60
C LYS A 529 3.20 -25.91 -10.71
N PRO A 530 3.06 -27.13 -11.30
CA PRO A 530 2.90 -28.38 -10.54
C PRO A 530 4.07 -28.72 -9.61
N ASP A 531 5.28 -28.32 -9.96
CA ASP A 531 6.53 -28.47 -9.19
C ASP A 531 6.82 -27.23 -8.32
N LEU A 532 5.84 -26.33 -8.18
CA LEU A 532 5.98 -25.03 -7.52
C LEU A 532 7.04 -24.12 -8.17
N GLY A 533 7.45 -24.40 -9.42
CA GLY A 533 8.51 -23.71 -10.13
C GLY A 533 9.89 -23.91 -9.53
N LEU A 534 10.08 -24.96 -8.74
CA LEU A 534 11.35 -25.31 -8.10
C LEU A 534 12.15 -26.27 -8.98
N GLU A 535 13.47 -26.28 -8.79
CA GLU A 535 14.32 -27.29 -9.39
C GLU A 535 14.00 -28.68 -8.83
N GLU A 536 14.14 -29.72 -9.64
CA GLU A 536 13.80 -31.13 -9.32
C GLU A 536 14.44 -31.60 -8.00
N GLU A 537 15.72 -31.27 -7.77
CA GLU A 537 16.43 -31.63 -6.55
C GLU A 537 15.81 -30.94 -5.32
N THR A 538 15.48 -29.64 -5.43
CA THR A 538 14.86 -28.89 -4.36
C THR A 538 13.45 -29.40 -4.07
N TYR A 539 12.65 -29.67 -5.10
CA TYR A 539 11.31 -30.23 -4.93
C TYR A 539 11.36 -31.62 -4.28
N SER A 540 12.28 -32.50 -4.72
CA SER A 540 12.46 -33.82 -4.12
C SER A 540 12.86 -33.77 -2.65
N ARG A 541 13.74 -32.82 -2.27
CA ARG A 541 14.12 -32.58 -0.89
C ARG A 541 12.90 -32.10 -0.03
N LEU A 542 12.01 -31.30 -0.59
CA LEU A 542 10.76 -30.94 0.11
C LEU A 542 9.91 -32.18 0.37
N LEU A 543 9.76 -33.08 -0.60
CA LEU A 543 8.99 -34.33 -0.44
C LEU A 543 9.52 -35.22 0.69
N GLU A 544 10.84 -35.19 0.95
CA GLU A 544 11.48 -36.00 1.98
C GLU A 544 11.45 -35.34 3.36
N SER A 545 11.30 -34.01 3.44
CA SER A 545 11.52 -33.26 4.69
C SER A 545 10.28 -32.62 5.30
N VAL A 546 9.26 -32.28 4.50
CA VAL A 546 8.12 -31.47 4.97
C VAL A 546 7.15 -32.27 5.81
N ASP A 547 6.77 -31.70 6.94
CA ASP A 547 5.83 -32.26 7.90
C ASP A 547 4.49 -31.51 7.97
N ALA A 548 4.43 -30.23 7.54
CA ALA A 548 3.17 -29.46 7.48
C ALA A 548 3.28 -28.30 6.50
N VAL A 549 2.14 -27.85 6.02
CA VAL A 549 2.04 -26.70 5.09
C VAL A 549 1.07 -25.67 5.65
N ILE A 550 1.52 -24.41 5.85
CA ILE A 550 0.63 -23.26 6.10
C ILE A 550 0.49 -22.49 4.79
N HIS A 551 -0.69 -22.57 4.20
CA HIS A 551 -0.99 -21.87 2.95
C HIS A 551 -1.61 -20.51 3.24
N ASN A 552 -0.75 -19.47 3.37
CA ASN A 552 -1.12 -18.08 3.65
C ASN A 552 -1.02 -17.16 2.42
N ALA A 553 -0.29 -17.53 1.38
CA ALA A 553 -0.11 -16.71 0.19
C ALA A 553 -1.42 -16.52 -0.58
N TRP A 554 -1.99 -15.30 -0.53
CA TRP A 554 -3.18 -14.94 -1.28
C TRP A 554 -3.17 -13.47 -1.65
N LYS A 555 -3.69 -13.13 -2.84
CA LYS A 555 -3.91 -11.73 -3.22
C LYS A 555 -5.21 -11.26 -2.57
N VAL A 556 -5.10 -10.29 -1.66
CA VAL A 556 -6.27 -9.64 -1.07
C VAL A 556 -6.68 -8.48 -1.99
N ASP A 557 -7.58 -8.75 -2.90
CA ASP A 557 -8.10 -7.78 -3.86
C ASP A 557 -9.58 -8.10 -4.14
N PHE A 558 -10.45 -7.24 -3.68
CA PHE A 558 -11.90 -7.42 -3.77
C PHE A 558 -12.49 -6.96 -5.12
N ASN A 559 -11.66 -6.40 -6.00
CA ASN A 559 -12.10 -5.91 -7.32
C ASN A 559 -11.96 -6.96 -8.43
N HIS A 560 -11.24 -8.05 -8.18
CA HIS A 560 -11.00 -9.10 -9.16
C HIS A 560 -12.11 -10.15 -9.19
N THR A 561 -12.33 -10.73 -10.39
CA THR A 561 -13.22 -11.88 -10.57
C THR A 561 -12.51 -13.18 -10.18
N ILE A 562 -13.27 -14.25 -9.97
CA ILE A 562 -12.73 -15.56 -9.55
C ILE A 562 -11.71 -16.13 -10.56
N GLU A 563 -11.89 -15.88 -11.86
CA GLU A 563 -10.97 -16.32 -12.91
C GLU A 563 -9.55 -15.81 -12.70
N SER A 564 -9.42 -14.58 -12.19
CA SER A 564 -8.11 -13.97 -11.86
C SER A 564 -7.37 -14.70 -10.75
N PHE A 565 -8.08 -15.47 -9.94
CA PHE A 565 -7.51 -16.27 -8.86
C PHE A 565 -7.21 -17.72 -9.26
N GLU A 566 -7.66 -18.17 -10.43
CA GLU A 566 -7.57 -19.59 -10.81
C GLU A 566 -6.12 -20.08 -10.86
N LYS A 567 -5.26 -19.51 -11.73
CA LYS A 567 -3.91 -20.01 -11.97
C LYS A 567 -3.00 -19.92 -10.73
N GLY A 568 -2.96 -18.75 -10.09
CA GLY A 568 -1.99 -18.47 -9.03
C GLY A 568 -2.42 -18.95 -7.65
N HIS A 569 -3.71 -19.12 -7.42
CA HIS A 569 -4.27 -19.37 -6.09
C HIS A 569 -5.03 -20.70 -6.02
N ILE A 570 -6.05 -20.91 -6.83
CA ILE A 570 -6.83 -22.15 -6.79
C ILE A 570 -5.98 -23.33 -7.28
N ALA A 571 -5.32 -23.21 -8.45
CA ALA A 571 -4.38 -24.21 -8.93
C ALA A 571 -3.17 -24.34 -7.98
N GLY A 572 -2.70 -23.22 -7.40
CA GLY A 572 -1.64 -23.22 -6.38
C GLY A 572 -2.02 -24.02 -5.15
N THR A 573 -3.27 -23.92 -4.67
CA THR A 573 -3.77 -24.77 -3.58
C THR A 573 -3.72 -26.26 -3.98
N ARG A 574 -4.14 -26.60 -5.21
CA ARG A 574 -4.03 -27.96 -5.71
C ARG A 574 -2.58 -28.46 -5.76
N HIS A 575 -1.63 -27.66 -6.21
CA HIS A 575 -0.22 -28.06 -6.28
C HIS A 575 0.39 -28.26 -4.87
N LEU A 576 -0.03 -27.48 -3.87
CA LEU A 576 0.35 -27.71 -2.47
C LEU A 576 -0.31 -28.99 -1.91
N ILE A 577 -1.52 -29.32 -2.32
CA ILE A 577 -2.18 -30.59 -2.01
C ILE A 577 -1.37 -31.73 -2.62
N ASP A 578 -0.95 -31.62 -3.88
CA ASP A 578 -0.13 -32.63 -4.55
C ASP A 578 1.24 -32.81 -3.88
N LEU A 579 1.89 -31.71 -3.42
CA LEU A 579 3.08 -31.76 -2.58
C LEU A 579 2.82 -32.57 -1.30
N SER A 580 1.79 -32.18 -0.52
CA SER A 580 1.40 -32.85 0.72
C SER A 580 1.17 -34.35 0.50
N ARG A 581 0.46 -34.71 -0.57
CA ARG A 581 0.17 -36.09 -0.93
C ARG A 581 1.42 -36.91 -1.30
N LYS A 582 2.42 -36.27 -1.88
CA LYS A 582 3.68 -36.88 -2.29
C LYS A 582 4.73 -36.94 -1.18
N CYS A 583 4.63 -36.11 -0.13
CA CYS A 583 5.58 -36.09 0.98
C CYS A 583 5.73 -37.45 1.65
N THR A 584 6.95 -37.76 2.11
CA THR A 584 7.28 -38.98 2.85
C THR A 584 6.58 -39.06 4.19
N TYR A 585 6.46 -37.91 4.85
CA TYR A 585 5.76 -37.76 6.13
C TYR A 585 4.34 -37.23 5.95
N ARG A 586 3.51 -37.36 6.98
CA ARG A 586 2.25 -36.64 7.03
C ARG A 586 2.54 -35.15 6.90
N ALA A 587 1.85 -34.51 5.98
CA ALA A 587 2.01 -33.08 5.73
C ALA A 587 0.64 -32.39 5.64
N PRO A 588 -0.12 -32.28 6.76
CA PRO A 588 -1.40 -31.60 6.78
C PRO A 588 -1.29 -30.16 6.28
N ILE A 589 -2.37 -29.70 5.66
CA ILE A 589 -2.44 -28.33 5.15
C ILE A 589 -3.33 -27.51 6.08
N LEU A 590 -2.79 -26.39 6.56
CA LEU A 590 -3.54 -25.33 7.20
C LEU A 590 -3.79 -24.24 6.17
N PHE A 591 -5.02 -24.11 5.73
CA PHE A 591 -5.40 -23.12 4.73
C PHE A 591 -5.94 -21.86 5.41
N ILE A 592 -5.26 -20.73 5.20
CA ILE A 592 -5.75 -19.42 5.68
C ILE A 592 -6.85 -18.94 4.74
N SER A 593 -8.09 -19.20 5.13
CA SER A 593 -9.31 -18.78 4.46
C SER A 593 -9.80 -17.41 4.97
N SER A 594 -11.04 -17.07 4.76
CA SER A 594 -11.66 -15.80 5.17
C SER A 594 -13.12 -16.01 5.54
N ILE A 595 -13.64 -15.21 6.46
CA ILE A 595 -15.09 -15.16 6.74
C ILE A 595 -15.91 -14.77 5.49
N SER A 596 -15.30 -14.17 4.46
CA SER A 596 -15.97 -13.84 3.19
C SER A 596 -16.54 -15.07 2.48
N THR A 597 -16.11 -16.28 2.81
CA THR A 597 -16.67 -17.55 2.31
C THR A 597 -18.08 -17.85 2.86
N ALA A 598 -18.52 -17.13 3.90
CA ALA A 598 -19.78 -17.38 4.60
C ALA A 598 -20.69 -16.13 4.76
N LEU A 599 -20.31 -14.96 4.22
CA LEU A 599 -21.06 -13.72 4.48
C LEU A 599 -22.48 -13.74 3.91
N ASN A 600 -22.70 -14.34 2.72
CA ASN A 600 -24.06 -14.47 2.17
C ASN A 600 -24.87 -15.58 2.85
N TRP A 601 -24.20 -16.60 3.38
CA TRP A 601 -24.87 -17.64 4.16
C TRP A 601 -25.58 -17.05 5.39
N MET A 602 -24.91 -16.12 6.08
CA MET A 602 -25.49 -15.39 7.21
C MET A 602 -26.78 -14.63 6.82
N GLN A 603 -26.78 -13.99 5.66
CA GLN A 603 -27.94 -13.24 5.16
C GLN A 603 -29.14 -14.15 4.81
N LYS A 604 -28.86 -15.33 4.22
CA LYS A 604 -29.88 -16.33 3.87
C LYS A 604 -30.47 -17.02 5.09
N ASN A 605 -29.64 -17.28 6.09
CA ASN A 605 -29.98 -18.03 7.30
C ASN A 605 -30.07 -17.12 8.53
N SER A 606 -30.78 -15.99 8.39
CA SER A 606 -30.88 -14.99 9.45
C SER A 606 -31.28 -15.60 10.79
N GLY A 607 -30.47 -15.33 11.83
CA GLY A 607 -30.63 -15.88 13.17
C GLY A 607 -29.91 -17.20 13.41
N GLN A 608 -29.19 -17.76 12.44
CA GLN A 608 -28.29 -18.89 12.61
C GLN A 608 -26.83 -18.42 12.65
N ILE A 609 -26.02 -19.10 13.43
CA ILE A 609 -24.58 -18.85 13.59
C ILE A 609 -23.83 -19.58 12.48
N VAL A 610 -22.84 -18.94 11.86
CA VAL A 610 -21.98 -19.59 10.85
C VAL A 610 -21.21 -20.75 11.48
N PRO A 611 -21.41 -22.00 11.02
CA PRO A 611 -20.83 -23.17 11.66
C PRO A 611 -19.32 -23.29 11.40
N GLU A 612 -18.60 -23.92 12.35
CA GLU A 612 -17.21 -24.38 12.16
C GLU A 612 -17.18 -25.71 11.39
N SER A 613 -17.82 -25.70 10.21
CA SER A 613 -17.84 -26.79 9.23
C SER A 613 -17.87 -26.25 7.81
N ILE A 614 -17.62 -27.09 6.83
CA ILE A 614 -17.75 -26.68 5.44
C ILE A 614 -19.21 -26.37 5.13
N ILE A 615 -19.43 -25.29 4.38
CA ILE A 615 -20.72 -24.87 3.89
C ILE A 615 -20.82 -25.31 2.42
N GLU A 616 -21.77 -26.19 2.11
CA GLU A 616 -21.90 -26.74 0.75
C GLU A 616 -22.62 -25.80 -0.22
N ASP A 617 -23.38 -24.82 0.29
CA ASP A 617 -24.14 -23.87 -0.51
C ASP A 617 -23.19 -22.94 -1.29
N LEU A 618 -23.16 -23.08 -2.61
CA LEU A 618 -22.35 -22.27 -3.55
C LEU A 618 -22.71 -20.77 -3.55
N ASP A 619 -23.83 -20.37 -2.94
CA ASP A 619 -24.17 -18.98 -2.75
C ASP A 619 -23.69 -18.39 -1.42
N SER A 620 -23.02 -19.17 -0.60
CA SER A 620 -22.53 -18.76 0.71
C SER A 620 -21.41 -17.72 0.67
N PRO A 621 -20.45 -17.78 -0.27
CA PRO A 621 -19.41 -16.76 -0.34
C PRO A 621 -19.97 -15.42 -0.80
N GLU A 622 -19.37 -14.34 -0.29
CA GLU A 622 -19.60 -12.99 -0.80
C GLU A 622 -19.39 -12.97 -2.32
N PHE A 623 -20.26 -12.26 -3.06
CA PHE A 623 -20.23 -12.21 -4.53
C PHE A 623 -19.06 -11.40 -5.08
N LEU A 624 -17.85 -11.74 -4.60
CA LEU A 624 -16.57 -11.17 -4.99
C LEU A 624 -15.60 -12.33 -5.25
N GLY A 625 -14.81 -12.23 -6.33
CA GLY A 625 -13.90 -13.32 -6.71
C GLY A 625 -12.92 -13.73 -5.62
N TYR A 626 -12.59 -12.83 -4.69
CA TYR A 626 -11.81 -13.16 -3.50
C TYR A 626 -12.53 -14.20 -2.61
N GLY A 627 -13.76 -13.93 -2.18
CA GLY A 627 -14.55 -14.85 -1.35
C GLY A 627 -14.82 -16.18 -2.05
N GLU A 628 -15.18 -16.11 -3.35
CA GLU A 628 -15.43 -17.28 -4.19
C GLU A 628 -14.20 -18.17 -4.35
N SER A 629 -13.03 -17.57 -4.59
CA SER A 629 -11.78 -18.31 -4.75
C SER A 629 -11.34 -19.00 -3.46
N LYS A 630 -11.55 -18.35 -2.31
CA LYS A 630 -11.32 -18.94 -0.99
C LYS A 630 -12.28 -20.12 -0.76
N TYR A 631 -13.56 -19.94 -1.07
CA TYR A 631 -14.57 -20.99 -0.95
C TYR A 631 -14.22 -22.24 -1.78
N VAL A 632 -13.87 -22.06 -3.07
CA VAL A 632 -13.43 -23.16 -3.92
C VAL A 632 -12.24 -23.89 -3.28
N SER A 633 -11.27 -23.14 -2.77
CA SER A 633 -10.09 -23.73 -2.13
C SER A 633 -10.41 -24.45 -0.82
N GLU A 634 -11.39 -23.99 -0.01
CA GLU A 634 -11.90 -24.75 1.15
C GLU A 634 -12.40 -26.14 0.73
N ARG A 635 -13.14 -26.23 -0.40
CA ARG A 635 -13.66 -27.50 -0.92
C ARG A 635 -12.53 -28.43 -1.40
N LEU A 636 -11.42 -27.85 -1.93
CA LEU A 636 -10.24 -28.63 -2.32
C LEU A 636 -9.53 -29.21 -1.07
N ILE A 637 -9.41 -28.42 0.00
CA ILE A 637 -8.80 -28.89 1.25
C ILE A 637 -9.67 -29.95 1.93
N GLU A 638 -10.98 -29.82 1.86
CA GLU A 638 -11.93 -30.85 2.31
C GLU A 638 -11.71 -32.19 1.58
N ALA A 639 -11.69 -32.16 0.25
CA ALA A 639 -11.45 -33.36 -0.56
C ALA A 639 -10.07 -33.97 -0.28
N HIS A 640 -9.05 -33.14 -0.07
CA HIS A 640 -7.72 -33.59 0.33
C HIS A 640 -7.75 -34.26 1.71
N SER A 641 -8.34 -33.64 2.74
CA SER A 641 -8.38 -34.17 4.09
C SER A 641 -9.07 -35.53 4.10
N SER A 642 -10.24 -35.63 3.47
CA SER A 642 -11.04 -36.86 3.40
C SER A 642 -10.31 -38.00 2.67
N SER A 643 -9.55 -37.69 1.60
CA SER A 643 -8.86 -38.71 0.79
C SER A 643 -7.46 -39.06 1.29
N SER A 644 -6.83 -38.20 2.08
CA SER A 644 -5.47 -38.41 2.57
C SER A 644 -5.40 -39.30 3.83
N GLY A 645 -6.50 -39.39 4.56
CA GLY A 645 -6.57 -40.15 5.82
C GLY A 645 -5.91 -39.40 7.00
N PHE A 646 -5.55 -38.12 6.84
CA PHE A 646 -5.09 -37.27 7.94
C PHE A 646 -5.77 -35.89 7.90
N THR A 647 -5.96 -35.33 9.10
CA THR A 647 -6.68 -34.08 9.29
C THR A 647 -5.92 -32.91 8.68
N SER A 648 -6.62 -32.09 7.89
CA SER A 648 -6.19 -30.75 7.49
C SER A 648 -7.11 -29.69 8.10
N SER A 649 -6.80 -28.40 7.96
CA SER A 649 -7.59 -27.36 8.60
C SER A 649 -7.87 -26.19 7.67
N VAL A 650 -9.07 -25.64 7.78
CA VAL A 650 -9.51 -24.39 7.18
C VAL A 650 -9.67 -23.33 8.26
N MET A 651 -9.05 -22.18 8.08
CA MET A 651 -9.04 -21.08 9.05
C MET A 651 -9.71 -19.85 8.42
N ARG A 652 -11.00 -19.64 8.68
CA ARG A 652 -11.78 -18.49 8.22
C ARG A 652 -11.44 -17.28 9.09
N VAL A 653 -10.46 -16.51 8.62
CA VAL A 653 -9.97 -15.34 9.33
C VAL A 653 -10.95 -14.18 9.16
N GLY A 654 -11.33 -13.55 10.27
CA GLY A 654 -12.09 -12.32 10.32
C GLY A 654 -11.23 -11.07 10.05
N GLN A 655 -11.66 -9.92 10.55
CA GLN A 655 -10.88 -8.69 10.42
C GLN A 655 -9.59 -8.79 11.26
N ILE A 656 -8.47 -8.72 10.58
CA ILE A 656 -7.16 -8.63 11.21
C ILE A 656 -6.92 -7.18 11.64
N ALA A 657 -6.55 -6.97 12.89
CA ALA A 657 -6.18 -5.67 13.42
C ALA A 657 -4.66 -5.54 13.59
N GLY A 658 -4.19 -4.35 13.92
CA GLY A 658 -2.78 -4.08 14.21
C GLY A 658 -2.24 -4.90 15.39
N PRO A 659 -0.91 -5.02 15.53
CA PRO A 659 -0.30 -5.72 16.66
C PRO A 659 -0.55 -4.97 17.97
N VAL A 660 -0.62 -5.73 19.07
CA VAL A 660 -0.85 -5.20 20.43
C VAL A 660 0.14 -5.69 21.48
N LEU A 661 0.92 -6.75 21.19
CA LEU A 661 1.95 -7.27 22.07
C LEU A 661 3.25 -6.49 22.01
N SER A 662 3.47 -5.75 20.92
CA SER A 662 4.60 -4.84 20.73
C SER A 662 4.09 -3.46 20.31
N THR A 663 4.82 -2.41 20.71
CA THR A 663 4.59 -1.04 20.19
C THR A 663 5.19 -0.83 18.80
N ALA A 664 6.03 -1.73 18.35
CA ALA A 664 6.55 -1.78 16.99
C ALA A 664 5.55 -2.45 16.04
N GLY A 665 5.72 -2.20 14.77
CA GLY A 665 4.76 -2.64 13.75
C GLY A 665 3.62 -1.63 13.57
N ILE A 666 2.87 -1.82 12.52
CA ILE A 666 1.79 -0.91 12.15
C ILE A 666 0.66 -1.69 11.49
N TRP A 667 -0.56 -1.36 11.83
CA TRP A 667 -1.71 -1.74 11.02
C TRP A 667 -1.66 -0.96 9.71
N ASN A 668 -1.71 -1.63 8.57
CA ASN A 668 -1.52 -1.00 7.27
C ASN A 668 -2.53 0.14 7.06
N VAL A 669 -2.03 1.35 6.89
CA VAL A 669 -2.83 2.57 6.73
C VAL A 669 -3.76 2.58 5.52
N GLN A 670 -3.53 1.68 4.56
CA GLN A 670 -4.38 1.54 3.36
C GLN A 670 -5.60 0.64 3.58
N GLU A 671 -5.68 -0.07 4.71
CA GLU A 671 -6.87 -0.84 5.04
C GLU A 671 -8.05 0.08 5.38
N TRP A 672 -9.27 -0.48 5.26
CA TRP A 672 -10.50 0.31 5.35
C TRP A 672 -10.65 1.09 6.67
N PHE A 673 -10.28 0.50 7.81
CA PHE A 673 -10.45 1.15 9.11
C PHE A 673 -9.43 2.28 9.35
N PRO A 674 -8.10 2.08 9.18
CA PRO A 674 -7.15 3.18 9.21
C PRO A 674 -7.48 4.29 8.20
N SER A 675 -7.93 3.92 7.01
CA SER A 675 -8.37 4.87 5.98
C SER A 675 -9.60 5.68 6.41
N LEU A 676 -10.57 5.04 7.08
CA LEU A 676 -11.73 5.74 7.67
C LEU A 676 -11.27 6.78 8.69
N LEU A 677 -10.35 6.42 9.60
CA LEU A 677 -9.87 7.33 10.64
C LEU A 677 -9.10 8.52 10.07
N ALA A 678 -8.20 8.28 9.10
CA ALA A 678 -7.47 9.33 8.41
C ALA A 678 -8.44 10.30 7.68
N SER A 679 -9.42 9.75 6.97
CA SER A 679 -10.46 10.55 6.31
C SER A 679 -11.36 11.27 7.30
N SER A 680 -11.68 10.66 8.42
CA SER A 680 -12.46 11.33 9.49
C SER A 680 -11.69 12.50 10.09
N LYS A 681 -10.39 12.37 10.28
CA LYS A 681 -9.52 13.48 10.73
C LYS A 681 -9.49 14.61 9.70
N HIS A 682 -9.37 14.28 8.41
CA HIS A 682 -9.37 15.25 7.31
C HIS A 682 -10.69 15.98 7.19
N LEU A 683 -11.82 15.26 7.24
CA LEU A 683 -13.17 15.83 7.12
C LEU A 683 -13.64 16.54 8.38
N GLY A 684 -12.99 16.35 9.53
CA GLY A 684 -13.50 16.78 10.83
C GLY A 684 -14.77 16.04 11.27
N LEU A 685 -15.07 14.90 10.67
CA LEU A 685 -16.30 14.13 10.85
C LEU A 685 -15.98 12.67 11.17
N LEU A 686 -16.65 12.08 12.16
CA LEU A 686 -16.52 10.66 12.52
C LEU A 686 -17.88 9.99 12.48
N PRO A 687 -18.07 8.86 11.77
CA PRO A 687 -19.36 8.20 11.71
C PRO A 687 -19.70 7.53 13.04
N ASN A 688 -20.92 7.74 13.53
CA ASN A 688 -21.44 7.12 14.76
C ASN A 688 -21.73 5.63 14.59
N SER A 689 -21.74 5.14 13.36
CA SER A 689 -22.02 3.75 12.98
C SER A 689 -21.10 3.31 11.84
N LEU A 690 -20.70 2.06 11.84
CA LEU A 690 -19.99 1.40 10.73
C LEU A 690 -20.96 0.54 9.87
N GLY A 691 -22.27 0.79 10.00
CA GLY A 691 -23.29 0.03 9.28
C GLY A 691 -23.33 -1.44 9.73
N THR A 692 -23.23 -2.35 8.76
CA THR A 692 -23.21 -3.80 9.03
C THR A 692 -21.96 -4.27 9.77
N MET A 693 -20.95 -3.41 9.98
CA MET A 693 -19.70 -3.72 10.67
C MET A 693 -19.64 -3.14 12.09
N ASN A 694 -20.77 -2.83 12.70
CA ASN A 694 -20.83 -2.28 14.07
C ASN A 694 -20.36 -3.25 15.14
N SER A 695 -20.44 -4.56 14.89
CA SER A 695 -19.95 -5.62 15.79
C SER A 695 -18.46 -5.81 15.59
N ILE A 696 -17.66 -5.36 16.55
CA ILE A 696 -16.20 -5.41 16.47
C ILE A 696 -15.70 -6.73 17.06
N SER A 697 -15.32 -7.65 16.19
CA SER A 697 -14.73 -8.96 16.50
C SER A 697 -13.31 -9.10 15.96
N TRP A 698 -12.55 -8.03 15.96
CA TRP A 698 -11.21 -7.98 15.35
C TRP A 698 -10.18 -8.75 16.15
N VAL A 699 -9.24 -9.38 15.46
CA VAL A 699 -8.15 -10.15 16.07
C VAL A 699 -6.82 -9.46 15.76
N PRO A 700 -6.02 -9.06 16.78
CA PRO A 700 -4.68 -8.52 16.56
C PRO A 700 -3.78 -9.53 15.83
N VAL A 701 -3.00 -9.05 14.85
CA VAL A 701 -2.21 -9.89 13.95
C VAL A 701 -1.18 -10.77 14.67
N ASP A 702 -0.59 -10.26 15.72
CA ASP A 702 0.42 -10.95 16.54
C ASP A 702 -0.20 -12.08 17.36
N ILE A 703 -1.38 -11.87 17.93
CA ILE A 703 -2.14 -12.91 18.64
C ILE A 703 -2.70 -13.92 17.63
N LEU A 704 -3.24 -13.47 16.50
CA LEU A 704 -3.75 -14.36 15.45
C LEU A 704 -2.68 -15.35 14.96
N ALA A 705 -1.45 -14.88 14.79
CA ALA A 705 -0.34 -15.75 14.38
C ALA A 705 -0.06 -16.85 15.41
N ARG A 706 -0.09 -16.53 16.70
CA ARG A 706 0.07 -17.52 17.79
C ARG A 706 -1.07 -18.53 17.81
N VAL A 707 -2.32 -18.07 17.67
CA VAL A 707 -3.50 -18.94 17.56
C VAL A 707 -3.32 -19.94 16.41
N ILE A 708 -2.93 -19.47 15.21
CA ILE A 708 -2.75 -20.33 14.04
C ILE A 708 -1.64 -21.37 14.29
N VAL A 709 -0.52 -21.00 14.90
CA VAL A 709 0.58 -21.91 15.19
C VAL A 709 0.17 -22.93 16.27
N GLN A 710 -0.63 -22.54 17.23
CA GLN A 710 -1.22 -23.47 18.21
C GLN A 710 -2.14 -24.51 17.55
N LEU A 711 -3.01 -24.05 16.64
CA LEU A 711 -3.90 -24.91 15.86
C LEU A 711 -3.15 -25.82 14.88
N LEU A 712 -1.95 -25.42 14.41
CA LEU A 712 -1.06 -26.29 13.64
C LEU A 712 -0.68 -27.52 14.47
N GLY A 713 -0.25 -27.33 15.72
CA GLY A 713 0.06 -28.42 16.64
C GLY A 713 -1.13 -29.39 16.81
N GLN A 714 -2.31 -28.85 17.05
CA GLN A 714 -3.54 -29.66 17.22
C GLN A 714 -3.94 -30.40 15.94
N THR A 715 -3.77 -29.77 14.76
CA THR A 715 -4.07 -30.43 13.48
C THR A 715 -3.07 -31.55 13.18
N TYR A 716 -1.80 -31.34 13.54
CA TYR A 716 -0.72 -32.30 13.31
C TYR A 716 -0.86 -33.52 14.23
N ASP A 717 -1.24 -33.33 15.50
CA ASP A 717 -1.33 -34.37 16.52
C ASP A 717 -2.64 -35.17 16.46
N ASP A 718 -3.58 -34.78 15.61
CA ASP A 718 -4.85 -35.48 15.47
C ASP A 718 -4.68 -36.80 14.70
N GLU A 719 -4.23 -37.84 15.40
CA GLU A 719 -4.07 -39.20 14.85
C GLU A 719 -5.40 -39.93 14.70
N ALA A 720 -6.41 -39.53 15.47
CA ALA A 720 -7.72 -40.19 15.50
C ALA A 720 -8.71 -39.61 14.47
N GLY A 721 -8.35 -38.53 13.79
CA GLY A 721 -9.26 -37.72 12.97
C GLY A 721 -9.78 -38.36 11.68
N ASN A 722 -9.31 -39.55 11.32
CA ASN A 722 -9.74 -40.30 10.13
C ASN A 722 -9.88 -39.44 8.84
N GLY A 723 -9.05 -38.42 8.68
CA GLY A 723 -9.11 -37.49 7.55
C GLY A 723 -10.26 -36.45 7.64
N ALA A 724 -10.87 -36.25 8.80
CA ALA A 724 -11.88 -35.23 8.99
C ALA A 724 -11.26 -33.82 8.91
N LEU A 725 -11.85 -32.97 8.10
CA LEU A 725 -11.45 -31.56 8.02
C LEU A 725 -11.85 -30.83 9.30
N LYS A 726 -10.95 -30.02 9.87
CA LYS A 726 -11.26 -29.07 10.93
C LYS A 726 -11.45 -27.67 10.36
N VAL A 727 -12.54 -27.03 10.70
CA VAL A 727 -12.81 -25.64 10.33
C VAL A 727 -12.81 -24.79 11.59
N TYR A 728 -12.18 -23.62 11.52
CA TYR A 728 -12.11 -22.65 12.61
C TYR A 728 -12.52 -21.28 12.10
N ASN A 729 -13.46 -20.65 12.79
CA ASN A 729 -13.81 -19.25 12.55
C ASN A 729 -12.93 -18.35 13.41
N LEU A 730 -11.84 -17.83 12.85
CA LEU A 730 -10.83 -17.02 13.56
C LEU A 730 -11.32 -15.57 13.72
N VAL A 731 -12.30 -15.37 14.58
CA VAL A 731 -12.86 -14.09 14.99
C VAL A 731 -12.65 -13.92 16.49
N ASN A 732 -12.68 -12.69 16.99
CA ASN A 732 -12.63 -12.45 18.43
C ASN A 732 -13.96 -12.86 19.06
N PRO A 733 -13.96 -13.84 20.00
CA PRO A 733 -15.18 -14.30 20.65
C PRO A 733 -15.81 -13.24 21.56
N LYS A 734 -15.07 -12.20 21.95
CA LYS A 734 -15.54 -11.11 22.80
C LYS A 734 -15.83 -9.87 21.95
N ILE A 735 -17.05 -9.82 21.42
CA ILE A 735 -17.52 -8.75 20.52
C ILE A 735 -17.80 -7.48 21.33
N VAL A 736 -17.44 -6.33 20.77
CA VAL A 736 -17.80 -5.01 21.31
C VAL A 736 -18.50 -4.17 20.24
N PRO A 737 -19.49 -3.33 20.60
CA PRO A 737 -20.10 -2.43 19.65
C PRO A 737 -19.15 -1.28 19.30
N TRP A 738 -19.24 -0.77 18.08
CA TRP A 738 -18.49 0.41 17.66
C TRP A 738 -18.71 1.61 18.59
N SER A 739 -19.93 1.78 19.09
CA SER A 739 -20.29 2.85 20.03
C SER A 739 -19.42 2.90 21.29
N ALA A 740 -18.99 1.73 21.79
CA ALA A 740 -18.10 1.65 22.97
C ALA A 740 -16.67 2.17 22.71
N LEU A 741 -16.26 2.25 21.46
CA LEU A 741 -14.93 2.65 21.03
C LEU A 741 -14.89 4.10 20.51
N LEU A 742 -16.04 4.69 20.25
CA LEU A 742 -16.22 5.95 19.52
C LEU A 742 -15.53 7.13 20.23
N ASP A 743 -15.70 7.25 21.54
CA ASP A 743 -15.09 8.33 22.32
C ASP A 743 -13.56 8.26 22.32
N THR A 744 -12.99 7.04 22.38
CA THR A 744 -11.54 6.84 22.33
C THR A 744 -10.99 7.27 20.98
N VAL A 745 -11.68 6.94 19.89
CA VAL A 745 -11.29 7.34 18.54
C VAL A 745 -11.42 8.85 18.36
N GLN A 746 -12.55 9.44 18.75
CA GLN A 746 -12.76 10.87 18.65
C GLN A 746 -11.66 11.67 19.37
N ASN A 747 -11.33 11.26 20.60
CA ASN A 747 -10.28 11.90 21.40
C ASN A 747 -8.89 11.72 20.74
N GLY A 748 -8.59 10.55 20.18
CA GLY A 748 -7.35 10.28 19.48
C GLY A 748 -7.16 11.09 18.20
N LEU A 749 -8.25 11.44 17.52
CA LEU A 749 -8.24 12.27 16.32
C LEU A 749 -8.21 13.78 16.60
N GLY A 750 -8.26 14.21 17.85
CA GLY A 750 -8.16 15.63 18.24
C GLY A 750 -9.30 16.15 19.10
N GLY A 751 -10.22 15.28 19.51
CA GLY A 751 -11.31 15.53 20.44
C GLY A 751 -12.56 16.21 19.84
N PRO A 752 -13.61 16.38 20.65
CA PRO A 752 -14.91 16.92 20.20
C PRO A 752 -14.84 18.31 19.57
N GLY A 753 -13.82 19.10 19.92
CA GLY A 753 -13.63 20.44 19.36
C GLY A 753 -13.15 20.45 17.90
N LYS A 754 -12.59 19.31 17.42
CA LYS A 754 -12.08 19.17 16.05
C LYS A 754 -12.85 18.13 15.22
N ILE A 755 -13.41 17.12 15.87
CA ILE A 755 -14.09 15.99 15.22
C ILE A 755 -15.54 15.96 15.68
N ARG A 756 -16.48 16.14 14.75
CA ARG A 756 -17.91 16.03 15.01
C ARG A 756 -18.40 14.62 14.69
N ILE A 757 -19.13 14.01 15.61
CA ILE A 757 -19.78 12.71 15.37
C ILE A 757 -21.04 12.93 14.52
N VAL A 758 -21.18 12.14 13.45
CA VAL A 758 -22.26 12.27 12.47
C VAL A 758 -22.82 10.90 12.08
N SER A 759 -23.94 10.86 11.37
CA SER A 759 -24.44 9.59 10.80
C SER A 759 -23.48 9.06 9.73
N LEU A 760 -23.49 7.75 9.51
CA LEU A 760 -22.71 7.13 8.42
C LEU A 760 -23.03 7.75 7.06
N THR A 761 -24.32 7.99 6.80
CA THR A 761 -24.78 8.63 5.54
C THR A 761 -24.18 10.02 5.37
N GLU A 762 -24.22 10.85 6.42
CA GLU A 762 -23.65 12.21 6.39
C GLU A 762 -22.13 12.17 6.16
N TRP A 763 -21.45 11.20 6.77
CA TRP A 763 -20.02 10.99 6.58
C TRP A 763 -19.68 10.56 5.14
N VAL A 764 -20.46 9.65 4.56
CA VAL A 764 -20.29 9.19 3.16
C VAL A 764 -20.58 10.31 2.18
N GLU A 765 -21.62 11.12 2.42
CA GLU A 765 -21.93 12.30 1.60
C GLU A 765 -20.80 13.35 1.66
N ALA A 766 -20.18 13.56 2.83
CA ALA A 766 -19.05 14.46 2.98
C ALA A 766 -17.81 13.92 2.25
N LEU A 767 -17.57 12.60 2.32
CA LEU A 767 -16.52 11.94 1.60
C LEU A 767 -16.70 12.05 0.08
N GLU A 768 -17.93 11.90 -0.40
CA GLU A 768 -18.27 12.06 -1.82
C GLU A 768 -18.07 13.49 -2.31
N ARG A 769 -18.51 14.51 -1.54
CA ARG A 769 -18.27 15.92 -1.87
C ARG A 769 -16.77 16.21 -1.94
N SER A 770 -16.00 15.75 -0.95
CA SER A 770 -14.54 15.91 -0.95
C SER A 770 -13.88 15.26 -2.15
N ALA A 771 -14.39 14.11 -2.60
CA ALA A 771 -13.90 13.44 -3.80
C ALA A 771 -14.22 14.22 -5.09
N GLN A 772 -15.35 14.94 -5.14
CA GLN A 772 -15.77 15.74 -6.31
C GLN A 772 -15.04 17.08 -6.40
N GLU A 773 -14.79 17.73 -5.26
CA GLU A 773 -14.19 19.07 -5.21
C GLU A 773 -12.68 19.07 -5.48
N ASN A 774 -11.96 17.97 -5.19
CA ASN A 774 -10.49 17.91 -5.22
C ASN A 774 -9.94 16.55 -5.71
N TYR A 775 -10.41 16.06 -6.83
CA TYR A 775 -9.97 14.79 -7.40
C TYR A 775 -8.48 14.84 -7.81
N GLY A 776 -7.60 14.38 -6.93
CA GLY A 776 -6.15 14.30 -7.12
C GLY A 776 -5.33 14.79 -5.93
N PHE A 777 -5.75 15.82 -5.22
CA PHE A 777 -5.00 16.41 -4.10
C PHE A 777 -5.32 15.84 -2.71
N VAL A 778 -6.41 15.06 -2.56
CA VAL A 778 -6.98 14.74 -1.25
C VAL A 778 -6.81 13.30 -0.83
N VAL A 779 -6.37 12.41 -1.74
CA VAL A 779 -6.39 10.96 -1.49
C VAL A 779 -5.47 10.51 -0.34
N GLU A 780 -4.37 11.20 -0.06
CA GLU A 780 -3.51 10.86 1.08
C GLU A 780 -4.08 11.32 2.41
N SER A 781 -4.60 12.54 2.45
CA SER A 781 -5.25 13.06 3.66
C SER A 781 -6.66 12.50 3.85
N ASN A 782 -7.26 11.96 2.77
CA ASN A 782 -8.61 11.39 2.74
C ASN A 782 -8.66 10.02 2.04
N PRO A 783 -7.93 9.01 2.53
CA PRO A 783 -7.72 7.74 1.82
C PRO A 783 -8.99 6.90 1.66
N ALA A 784 -10.06 7.12 2.44
CA ALA A 784 -11.32 6.41 2.29
C ALA A 784 -12.02 6.69 0.95
N ILE A 785 -11.62 7.75 0.23
CA ILE A 785 -12.08 7.99 -1.15
C ILE A 785 -11.78 6.80 -2.06
N LYS A 786 -10.64 6.10 -1.87
CA LYS A 786 -10.28 4.91 -2.65
C LYS A 786 -11.34 3.79 -2.56
N VAL A 787 -12.03 3.73 -1.43
CA VAL A 787 -13.07 2.73 -1.14
C VAL A 787 -14.46 3.37 -0.99
N LEU A 788 -14.68 4.53 -1.61
CA LEU A 788 -15.97 5.26 -1.55
C LEU A 788 -17.15 4.38 -1.99
N GLY A 789 -16.94 3.55 -3.04
CA GLY A 789 -17.97 2.62 -3.51
C GLY A 789 -18.41 1.61 -2.43
N PHE A 790 -17.46 1.08 -1.67
CA PHE A 790 -17.71 0.21 -0.53
C PHE A 790 -18.54 0.95 0.55
N TRP A 791 -18.16 2.16 0.92
CA TRP A 791 -18.87 2.93 1.94
C TRP A 791 -20.29 3.31 1.53
N LYS A 792 -20.53 3.58 0.23
CA LYS A 792 -21.88 3.81 -0.30
C LYS A 792 -22.77 2.58 -0.13
N ILE A 793 -22.26 1.40 -0.47
CA ILE A 793 -22.99 0.12 -0.31
C ILE A 793 -23.33 -0.13 1.16
N ILE A 794 -22.38 0.06 2.06
CA ILE A 794 -22.58 -0.13 3.50
C ILE A 794 -23.62 0.86 4.05
N SER A 795 -23.55 2.13 3.64
CA SER A 795 -24.53 3.16 4.03
C SER A 795 -25.94 2.82 3.56
N GLU A 796 -26.10 2.40 2.31
CA GLU A 796 -27.40 2.00 1.72
C GLU A 796 -27.99 0.78 2.42
N LYS A 797 -27.17 -0.24 2.69
CA LYS A 797 -27.62 -1.44 3.44
C LYS A 797 -28.04 -1.09 4.86
N SER A 798 -27.30 -0.18 5.53
CA SER A 798 -27.62 0.29 6.89
C SER A 798 -28.98 1.01 6.93
N GLU A 799 -29.24 1.89 5.96
CA GLU A 799 -30.54 2.58 5.86
C GLU A 799 -31.70 1.60 5.61
N GLN A 800 -31.47 0.58 4.78
CA GLN A 800 -32.49 -0.45 4.52
C GLN A 800 -32.80 -1.27 5.78
N SER A 801 -31.79 -1.62 6.55
CA SER A 801 -31.93 -2.36 7.81
C SER A 801 -32.72 -1.55 8.85
N ILE A 802 -32.35 -0.29 9.05
CA ILE A 802 -33.05 0.64 9.96
C ILE A 802 -34.51 0.82 9.54
N ALA A 803 -34.78 0.97 8.24
CA ALA A 803 -36.14 1.08 7.73
C ALA A 803 -36.97 -0.20 7.97
N ALA A 804 -36.36 -1.37 7.81
CA ALA A 804 -37.03 -2.66 8.05
C ALA A 804 -37.34 -2.87 9.56
N GLU A 805 -36.45 -2.49 10.45
CA GLU A 805 -36.69 -2.56 11.91
C GLU A 805 -37.79 -1.61 12.38
N LEU A 806 -37.80 -0.38 11.85
CA LEU A 806 -38.87 0.60 12.14
C LEU A 806 -40.23 0.14 11.66
N LEU A 807 -40.30 -0.58 10.53
CA LEU A 807 -41.53 -1.18 10.03
C LEU A 807 -42.01 -2.33 10.92
N LYS A 808 -41.09 -3.13 11.46
CA LYS A 808 -41.44 -4.23 12.40
C LYS A 808 -41.92 -3.69 13.76
N SER A 809 -41.30 -2.65 14.30
CA SER A 809 -41.70 -2.03 15.57
C SER A 809 -43.05 -1.32 15.53
N ASN A 810 -43.40 -0.70 14.39
CA ASN A 810 -44.71 -0.08 14.18
C ASN A 810 -45.84 -1.10 13.93
N GLY A 811 -45.53 -2.32 13.50
CA GLY A 811 -46.50 -3.41 13.32
C GLY A 811 -47.03 -4.00 14.62
N HIS A 812 -46.38 -3.74 15.79
CA HIS A 812 -46.81 -4.26 17.07
C HIS A 812 -47.69 -3.27 17.88
N VAL A 813 -47.90 -2.04 17.41
CA VAL A 813 -48.66 -1.03 18.19
C VAL A 813 -50.09 -0.81 17.72
N ASN A 814 -50.52 -1.34 16.57
CA ASN A 814 -51.89 -1.12 16.04
C ASN A 814 -52.55 -2.42 15.58
N GLY A 815 -53.12 -3.11 16.50
CA GLY A 815 -54.08 -4.18 16.21
C GLY A 815 -55.50 -3.64 15.99
N GLU A 816 -55.78 -2.76 15.02
CA GLU A 816 -57.14 -2.46 14.54
C GLU A 816 -57.20 -1.44 13.38
N SER A 817 -56.27 -1.40 12.44
CA SER A 817 -56.49 -0.69 11.16
C SER A 817 -55.61 -1.17 10.00
N GLY A 818 -55.62 -2.46 9.80
CA GLY A 818 -54.55 -3.17 9.03
C GLY A 818 -54.81 -3.36 7.53
N LEU A 819 -55.49 -2.49 6.79
CA LEU A 819 -55.78 -2.74 5.34
C LEU A 819 -55.27 -1.69 4.37
N ARG A 820 -54.73 -0.57 4.80
CA ARG A 820 -54.21 0.47 3.88
C ARG A 820 -52.69 0.56 3.75
N ASP A 821 -51.91 -0.04 4.65
CA ASP A 821 -50.44 0.10 4.62
C ASP A 821 -49.70 -1.03 3.90
N LYS A 822 -50.35 -2.22 3.70
CA LYS A 822 -49.74 -3.32 2.96
C LYS A 822 -49.56 -3.02 1.47
N ASP A 823 -50.50 -2.26 0.87
CA ASP A 823 -50.40 -1.86 -0.54
C ASP A 823 -49.39 -0.76 -0.81
N GLN A 824 -48.97 -0.01 0.23
CA GLN A 824 -47.91 0.98 0.11
C GLN A 824 -46.51 0.34 0.19
N VAL A 825 -46.36 -0.73 0.94
CA VAL A 825 -45.10 -1.46 1.07
C VAL A 825 -44.77 -2.25 -0.19
N SER A 826 -45.75 -2.86 -0.83
CA SER A 826 -45.58 -3.55 -2.13
C SER A 826 -45.24 -2.58 -3.28
N ASN A 827 -45.73 -1.33 -3.20
CA ASN A 827 -45.40 -0.28 -4.16
C ASN A 827 -44.02 0.34 -3.97
N LEU A 828 -43.42 0.24 -2.78
CA LEU A 828 -42.04 0.70 -2.47
C LEU A 828 -40.95 -0.23 -3.04
N GLN A 829 -41.27 -1.49 -3.24
CA GLN A 829 -40.33 -2.44 -3.85
C GLN A 829 -40.25 -2.30 -5.40
N GLN A 830 -41.23 -1.65 -6.02
CA GLN A 830 -41.34 -1.50 -7.48
C GLN A 830 -41.02 -0.11 -8.02
N ASN A 831 -40.71 0.90 -7.17
CA ASN A 831 -40.50 2.28 -7.59
C ASN A 831 -39.02 2.66 -7.76
N LYS A 832 -38.75 3.52 -8.79
CA LYS A 832 -37.42 4.07 -9.13
C LYS A 832 -36.75 4.76 -7.92
N PRO A 833 -35.40 4.69 -7.80
CA PRO A 833 -34.61 5.16 -6.61
C PRO A 833 -34.87 6.60 -6.19
N GLU A 834 -35.17 7.51 -7.12
CA GLU A 834 -35.42 8.93 -6.83
C GLU A 834 -36.72 9.20 -6.07
N LYS A 835 -37.78 8.47 -6.40
CA LYS A 835 -39.07 8.61 -5.69
C LYS A 835 -38.99 8.05 -4.27
N ARG A 836 -38.12 7.05 -4.05
CA ARG A 836 -37.86 6.45 -2.75
C ARG A 836 -37.06 7.41 -1.85
N LYS A 837 -36.06 8.13 -2.40
CA LYS A 837 -35.28 9.16 -1.68
C LYS A 837 -36.16 10.37 -1.29
N SER A 838 -37.05 10.80 -2.17
CA SER A 838 -37.98 11.91 -1.90
C SER A 838 -39.00 11.55 -0.80
N TRP A 839 -39.52 10.32 -0.81
CA TRP A 839 -40.45 9.84 0.22
C TRP A 839 -39.76 9.71 1.58
N LEU A 840 -38.55 9.16 1.67
CA LEU A 840 -37.76 9.06 2.88
C LEU A 840 -37.43 10.45 3.47
N LYS A 841 -37.07 11.42 2.63
CA LYS A 841 -36.87 12.82 3.06
C LYS A 841 -38.12 13.45 3.65
N GLN A 842 -39.25 13.24 2.99
CA GLN A 842 -40.53 13.79 3.42
C GLN A 842 -41.08 13.11 4.66
N TRP A 843 -40.76 11.84 4.87
CA TRP A 843 -41.11 11.08 6.04
C TRP A 843 -40.22 11.41 7.26
N ARG A 844 -38.93 11.64 7.05
CA ARG A 844 -38.01 12.17 8.07
C ARG A 844 -38.42 13.53 8.60
N SER A 845 -38.84 14.44 7.74
CA SER A 845 -39.34 15.77 8.18
C SER A 845 -40.63 15.67 9.01
N LYS A 846 -41.52 14.71 8.71
CA LYS A 846 -42.74 14.46 9.50
C LYS A 846 -42.43 13.83 10.87
N LEU A 847 -41.37 13.00 10.99
CA LEU A 847 -40.97 12.40 12.24
C LEU A 847 -40.29 13.40 13.20
N LEU A 848 -39.45 14.28 12.64
CA LEU A 848 -38.84 15.38 13.40
C LEU A 848 -39.88 16.38 13.92
N LEU A 849 -40.91 16.69 13.14
CA LEU A 849 -42.04 17.54 13.55
C LEU A 849 -42.93 16.89 14.61
N ARG A 850 -43.00 15.55 14.71
CA ARG A 850 -43.76 14.86 15.76
C ARG A 850 -43.00 14.78 17.10
N LYS A 851 -41.64 14.84 17.10
CA LYS A 851 -40.84 14.90 18.33
C LYS A 851 -40.95 16.26 19.04
N ASP A 852 -41.18 17.35 18.30
CA ASP A 852 -41.32 18.69 18.90
C ASP A 852 -42.69 18.99 19.50
N THR A 853 -43.69 18.12 19.32
CA THR A 853 -45.06 18.37 19.83
C THR A 853 -45.51 17.49 21.01
N SER A 854 -44.67 16.56 21.47
CA SER A 854 -45.00 15.63 22.59
C SER A 854 -44.31 15.95 23.92
N ASP A 855 -43.42 16.95 23.99
CA ASP A 855 -42.65 17.27 25.20
C ASP A 855 -42.98 18.68 25.76
N LYS A 856 -44.25 18.98 25.97
CA LYS A 856 -44.66 20.14 26.77
C LYS A 856 -45.81 19.82 27.75
N THR A 857 -45.68 18.83 28.56
CA THR A 857 -46.46 18.73 29.82
C THR A 857 -45.82 17.65 30.71
N GLN A 858 -45.26 18.10 31.79
CA GLN A 858 -44.75 17.49 33.00
C GLN A 858 -43.25 17.60 33.20
N LEU A 859 -42.84 18.74 33.73
CA LEU A 859 -41.62 18.93 34.49
C LEU A 859 -42.00 19.04 35.96
N ALA A 860 -41.69 18.04 36.73
CA ALA A 860 -41.50 18.12 38.18
C ALA A 860 -40.43 17.12 38.60
N THR A 861 -39.27 17.76 38.96
CA THR A 861 -38.28 17.27 39.97
C THR A 861 -37.85 15.82 40.01
N SER A 862 -36.64 15.50 39.50
CA SER A 862 -35.62 14.76 40.26
C SER A 862 -34.27 14.87 39.54
N ASN A 863 -33.28 15.44 40.20
CA ASN A 863 -31.88 15.48 39.85
C ASN A 863 -31.28 14.10 40.16
N GLU A 864 -31.20 13.19 39.19
CA GLU A 864 -30.26 12.10 39.15
C GLU A 864 -29.90 11.83 37.67
N PRO A 865 -28.61 11.57 37.35
CA PRO A 865 -28.24 11.22 35.98
C PRO A 865 -28.80 9.83 35.64
N PRO A 866 -29.18 9.55 34.40
CA PRO A 866 -29.74 8.25 34.01
C PRO A 866 -28.70 7.14 34.27
N THR A 867 -29.08 6.22 35.10
CA THR A 867 -28.29 5.02 35.41
C THR A 867 -28.09 4.17 34.15
N SER A 868 -26.90 3.58 34.05
CA SER A 868 -26.38 2.74 32.98
C SER A 868 -27.28 1.54 32.59
N ASP A 869 -28.33 1.25 33.30
CA ASP A 869 -29.22 0.07 33.07
C ASP A 869 -30.21 0.25 31.91
N GLY A 870 -30.48 1.48 31.45
CA GLY A 870 -31.39 1.72 30.32
C GLY A 870 -30.72 1.53 28.96
N LEU A 871 -29.42 1.74 28.88
CA LEU A 871 -28.61 1.53 27.68
C LEU A 871 -28.23 0.05 27.49
N LEU A 872 -28.09 -0.70 28.58
CA LEU A 872 -27.76 -2.14 28.55
C LEU A 872 -28.90 -3.03 28.02
N LYS A 873 -30.14 -2.55 27.93
CA LYS A 873 -31.27 -3.35 27.39
C LYS A 873 -31.43 -3.23 25.88
N ILE A 874 -30.80 -2.27 25.22
CA ILE A 874 -30.75 -2.18 23.75
C ILE A 874 -29.55 -2.95 23.19
N GLU A 875 -28.51 -3.18 24.01
CA GLU A 875 -27.26 -3.86 23.62
C GLU A 875 -27.30 -5.39 23.73
N SER A 876 -28.38 -6.00 24.25
CA SER A 876 -28.54 -7.46 24.35
C SER A 876 -28.83 -8.18 23.00
N GLY A 877 -28.59 -7.50 21.86
CA GLY A 877 -28.81 -8.04 20.52
C GLY A 877 -27.54 -8.20 19.68
N LEU A 878 -26.32 -8.06 20.23
CA LEU A 878 -25.09 -8.50 19.58
C LEU A 878 -25.08 -10.03 19.59
N GLN A 879 -25.67 -10.65 18.56
CA GLN A 879 -25.64 -12.10 18.38
C GLN A 879 -24.23 -12.50 17.96
N ASP A 880 -23.73 -13.59 18.51
CA ASP A 880 -22.56 -14.30 17.99
C ASP A 880 -22.88 -14.70 16.54
N GLU A 881 -22.20 -14.10 15.58
CA GLU A 881 -22.44 -14.35 14.15
C GLU A 881 -21.70 -15.61 13.68
N PHE A 882 -20.66 -16.02 14.41
CA PHE A 882 -19.78 -17.14 14.07
C PHE A 882 -19.67 -18.11 15.26
N GLU A 883 -19.83 -19.41 14.99
CA GLU A 883 -19.45 -20.45 15.94
C GLU A 883 -17.94 -20.42 16.15
N VAL A 884 -17.49 -20.51 17.40
CA VAL A 884 -16.07 -20.50 17.79
C VAL A 884 -15.76 -21.63 18.78
N THR A 885 -16.60 -22.67 18.81
CA THR A 885 -16.49 -23.80 19.73
C THR A 885 -15.18 -24.57 19.52
N ASN A 886 -14.86 -24.92 18.28
CA ASN A 886 -13.61 -25.58 17.95
C ASN A 886 -12.42 -24.67 18.24
N LEU A 887 -12.52 -23.40 17.87
CA LEU A 887 -11.47 -22.42 18.12
C LEU A 887 -11.10 -22.35 19.60
N LEU A 888 -12.10 -22.22 20.50
CA LEU A 888 -11.89 -22.11 21.93
C LEU A 888 -11.42 -23.42 22.58
N ASN A 889 -11.89 -24.55 22.06
CA ASN A 889 -11.48 -25.86 22.57
C ASN A 889 -10.04 -26.22 22.26
N TYR A 890 -9.52 -25.72 21.13
CA TYR A 890 -8.21 -26.11 20.61
C TYR A 890 -7.14 -24.99 20.69
N SER A 891 -7.51 -23.78 21.13
CA SER A 891 -6.54 -22.69 21.30
C SER A 891 -6.77 -21.93 22.61
N SER A 892 -5.81 -22.05 23.53
CA SER A 892 -5.77 -21.25 24.77
C SER A 892 -5.54 -19.76 24.47
N GLU A 893 -4.72 -19.43 23.47
CA GLU A 893 -4.51 -18.05 23.02
C GLU A 893 -5.82 -17.40 22.55
N ALA A 894 -6.70 -18.16 21.88
CA ALA A 894 -8.02 -17.67 21.49
C ALA A 894 -8.97 -17.52 22.69
N SER A 895 -8.91 -18.44 23.65
CA SER A 895 -9.73 -18.38 24.88
C SER A 895 -9.34 -17.18 25.76
N ASP A 896 -8.06 -16.83 25.80
CA ASP A 896 -7.51 -15.70 26.56
C ASP A 896 -7.66 -14.37 25.82
N LEU A 897 -8.08 -14.39 24.56
CA LEU A 897 -8.23 -13.19 23.74
C LEU A 897 -9.18 -12.19 24.40
N ARG A 898 -8.72 -10.97 24.59
CA ARG A 898 -9.51 -9.88 25.17
C ARG A 898 -10.39 -9.23 24.12
N ALA A 899 -11.49 -8.65 24.55
CA ALA A 899 -12.28 -7.76 23.71
C ALA A 899 -11.44 -6.57 23.21
N VAL A 900 -11.72 -6.07 22.02
CA VAL A 900 -11.10 -4.85 21.52
C VAL A 900 -11.39 -3.71 22.48
N SER A 901 -10.35 -3.07 22.99
CA SER A 901 -10.45 -2.09 24.08
C SER A 901 -9.91 -0.72 23.65
N SER A 902 -10.26 0.28 24.45
CA SER A 902 -9.69 1.62 24.34
C SER A 902 -8.16 1.64 24.38
N ASP A 903 -7.54 0.71 25.13
CA ASP A 903 -6.09 0.65 25.22
C ASP A 903 -5.45 0.12 23.93
N TRP A 904 -6.05 -0.88 23.29
CA TRP A 904 -5.61 -1.34 21.97
C TRP A 904 -5.76 -0.25 20.90
N LEU A 905 -6.88 0.46 20.92
CA LEU A 905 -7.08 1.59 20.02
C LEU A 905 -6.03 2.68 20.21
N LYS A 906 -5.65 3.00 21.45
CA LYS A 906 -4.58 3.97 21.72
C LYS A 906 -3.23 3.52 21.15
N ILE A 907 -2.92 2.20 21.22
CA ILE A 907 -1.71 1.62 20.60
C ILE A 907 -1.75 1.87 19.09
N TRP A 908 -2.85 1.52 18.43
CA TRP A 908 -2.98 1.66 16.98
C TRP A 908 -2.98 3.13 16.53
N LEU A 909 -3.69 4.01 17.23
CA LEU A 909 -3.67 5.46 16.96
C LEU A 909 -2.24 6.03 17.06
N LYS A 910 -1.46 5.58 18.05
CA LYS A 910 -0.05 5.96 18.20
C LYS A 910 0.82 5.39 17.06
N GLN A 911 0.58 4.15 16.63
CA GLN A 911 1.30 3.54 15.50
C GLN A 911 1.06 4.32 14.20
N TRP A 912 -0.13 4.90 14.00
CA TRP A 912 -0.46 5.73 12.83
C TRP A 912 0.00 7.19 12.96
N ALA A 913 0.50 7.61 14.12
CA ALA A 913 0.88 9.00 14.42
C ALA A 913 -0.32 9.99 14.29
N PHE A 914 -1.51 9.55 14.69
CA PHE A 914 -2.71 10.37 14.73
C PHE A 914 -2.75 11.28 15.96
#